data_61e9bb450b4d2667de156a3feef9d1b3
#
_entry.id   61e9bb450b4d2667de156a3feef9d1b3
#
_cell.length_a   1.000
_cell.length_b   1.000
_cell.length_c   1.000
_cell.angle_alpha   90.00
_cell.angle_beta   90.00
_cell.angle_gamma   90.00
#
_symmetry.space_group_name_H-M   'P 1'
#
loop_
_entity.id
_entity.type
_entity.pdbx_description
1 polymer ?
#
loop_
_entity_poly.entity_id
_entity_poly.type
_entity_poly.pdbx_seq_one_letter_code
_entity_poly.pdbx_strand_id
1 'polypeptide(L)'
;MPSRSSSLPGDPLINKTLHSLKRLPLTAIALAVATTASPSAMAQDGAFALEEVIVTARKRDESLQDTPVAVSALTKELKQASLRRIEDVQDFTPNVYIRRTPGIASGAAISIRGVNSSESDKSYDPAIGVVMDGMFLGTSSGVLLQNFDIKRIEILRGPQGTLFGKNTTGGVLNIIRGDVTMEWGADISATFDEHGREDLKAVVNVPIIDDKLGVKLFGAQIKSDGWVKNTTLNKDVGGDDILNYGFAAMWRPTEDFDLKLHYERLNDDSDQGAYVIASQPTELDCSVFGSCEATATDGPDKTTSNTTNFSDNTYDTFIATANYQLGDFLFTYIGSTRDMDEDNNQNFDASPTPTIDMRFYNDWKQETHELRVSSSIGENFDFIVGAYLWDVDYEQRWDVADLFPTLDSLGALTGVPGGLGLTPTTLSSQGQTQETKATSVFGEAYWRFAENWTLTLGARWTEEEKDFVGGNARVFWDPAAGDSVPDSPNDPKPYDKKWDEVTPKIGLSWDASDDMMIYGSYTEGFKSGGFVGRQADFNLNPTYEPEYVATWEAGMKSTWMDGRMIFNPVFFYSDYTDKQEQYFVAVSLSNVASLVANAAAMKIYGVELELEYQITEAWNVRANYGYLDAEYDGFFVDINGDGIATDNDGLRPINTPENTFGVATTYSWEIGNGNLSANVSYHWRDEVETILAPDPIAPTENDALGSQDSLENLSANLSYSWNDRYKIAVYGRNLTDDRTRSASRIGGLTSRGWWNEGTTVGMELSASF
;
A
#
# COMPACT_ATOMS: atom_id res chain seq x y z
N MET A 1 20.25 -60.54 12.91
CA MET A 1 19.03 -60.71 12.11
C MET A 1 18.38 -59.33 11.99
N PRO A 2 18.43 -58.66 10.84
CA PRO A 2 17.81 -57.35 10.68
C PRO A 2 16.43 -57.49 10.06
N SER A 3 15.44 -56.79 10.62
CA SER A 3 14.10 -56.63 10.09
C SER A 3 14.09 -55.59 8.95
N ARG A 4 13.62 -56.02 7.79
CA ARG A 4 13.36 -55.15 6.62
C ARG A 4 12.00 -54.45 6.80
N SER A 5 11.97 -53.12 6.74
CA SER A 5 10.78 -52.36 6.45
C SER A 5 10.75 -52.03 4.95
N SER A 6 9.71 -52.48 4.26
CA SER A 6 9.46 -52.23 2.84
C SER A 6 8.82 -50.87 2.66
N SER A 7 9.52 -49.95 1.98
CA SER A 7 8.95 -48.74 1.41
C SER A 7 8.26 -49.06 0.09
N LEU A 8 6.99 -48.71 -0.04
CA LEU A 8 6.25 -48.73 -1.31
C LEU A 8 6.72 -47.55 -2.19
N PRO A 9 6.93 -47.78 -3.49
CA PRO A 9 7.29 -46.71 -4.42
C PRO A 9 6.04 -45.89 -4.76
N GLY A 10 6.15 -44.57 -4.64
CA GLY A 10 5.13 -43.62 -5.11
C GLY A 10 4.94 -43.68 -6.62
N ASP A 11 3.69 -43.62 -7.04
CA ASP A 11 3.22 -43.80 -8.40
C ASP A 11 3.65 -42.59 -9.28
N PRO A 12 4.47 -42.78 -10.34
CA PRO A 12 4.97 -41.65 -11.16
C PRO A 12 3.93 -41.07 -12.13
N LEU A 13 2.67 -41.54 -12.09
CA LEU A 13 1.61 -41.09 -13.01
C LEU A 13 0.93 -39.77 -12.58
N ILE A 14 0.90 -39.44 -11.30
CA ILE A 14 0.28 -38.20 -10.80
C ILE A 14 1.13 -36.97 -11.11
N ASN A 15 2.45 -37.07 -10.99
CA ASN A 15 3.36 -35.97 -11.31
C ASN A 15 3.50 -35.65 -12.81
N LYS A 16 3.19 -36.60 -13.70
CA LYS A 16 3.20 -36.35 -15.14
C LYS A 16 1.96 -35.61 -15.65
N THR A 17 0.83 -35.74 -14.94
CA THR A 17 -0.42 -35.10 -15.33
C THR A 17 -0.44 -33.60 -14.99
N LEU A 18 0.19 -33.21 -13.89
CA LEU A 18 0.34 -31.79 -13.49
C LEU A 18 1.36 -31.03 -14.34
N HIS A 19 2.44 -31.70 -14.80
CA HIS A 19 3.42 -31.08 -15.70
C HIS A 19 2.92 -30.93 -17.16
N SER A 20 1.92 -31.70 -17.59
CA SER A 20 1.35 -31.58 -18.94
C SER A 20 0.33 -30.44 -19.07
N LEU A 21 -0.22 -29.95 -17.96
CA LEU A 21 -1.11 -28.77 -17.94
C LEU A 21 -0.34 -27.43 -18.11
N LYS A 22 0.97 -27.40 -17.84
CA LYS A 22 1.84 -26.20 -18.02
C LYS A 22 2.10 -25.80 -19.48
N ARG A 23 1.57 -26.51 -20.49
CA ARG A 23 1.81 -26.25 -21.93
C ARG A 23 0.54 -26.24 -22.80
N LEU A 24 -0.61 -25.92 -22.27
CA LEU A 24 -1.77 -25.62 -23.11
C LEU A 24 -1.63 -24.17 -23.63
N PRO A 25 -1.63 -23.94 -24.95
CA PRO A 25 -1.55 -22.60 -25.48
C PRO A 25 -2.79 -21.82 -25.08
N LEU A 26 -2.61 -20.65 -24.49
CA LEU A 26 -3.64 -19.69 -24.04
C LEU A 26 -4.73 -19.40 -25.09
N THR A 27 -4.44 -19.62 -26.36
CA THR A 27 -5.39 -19.56 -27.49
C THR A 27 -6.54 -20.59 -27.39
N ALA A 28 -6.39 -21.70 -26.66
CA ALA A 28 -7.45 -22.71 -26.55
C ALA A 28 -8.51 -22.34 -25.50
N ILE A 29 -8.16 -21.62 -24.46
CA ILE A 29 -9.11 -21.18 -23.41
C ILE A 29 -9.93 -19.99 -23.90
N ALA A 30 -9.33 -19.03 -24.62
CA ALA A 30 -10.05 -17.93 -25.23
C ALA A 30 -11.03 -18.41 -26.33
N LEU A 31 -10.71 -19.50 -27.04
CA LEU A 31 -11.56 -20.04 -28.10
C LEU A 31 -12.72 -20.90 -27.55
N ALA A 32 -12.56 -21.52 -26.39
CA ALA A 32 -13.61 -22.33 -25.77
C ALA A 32 -14.77 -21.48 -25.17
N VAL A 33 -14.47 -20.26 -24.74
CA VAL A 33 -15.48 -19.29 -24.26
C VAL A 33 -16.26 -18.69 -25.44
N ALA A 34 -15.63 -18.56 -26.62
CA ALA A 34 -16.26 -17.94 -27.79
C ALA A 34 -17.21 -18.84 -28.57
N THR A 35 -17.20 -20.16 -28.37
CA THR A 35 -17.97 -21.13 -29.22
C THR A 35 -19.27 -21.63 -28.62
N THR A 36 -19.64 -21.27 -27.39
CA THR A 36 -20.90 -21.70 -26.76
C THR A 36 -22.00 -20.63 -26.69
N ALA A 37 -21.75 -19.43 -27.22
CA ALA A 37 -22.76 -18.39 -27.28
C ALA A 37 -23.73 -18.65 -28.49
N SER A 38 -24.72 -19.45 -28.29
CA SER A 38 -25.91 -19.47 -29.19
C SER A 38 -26.76 -18.23 -28.83
N PRO A 39 -27.05 -17.33 -29.76
CA PRO A 39 -27.92 -16.20 -29.52
C PRO A 39 -29.37 -16.67 -29.50
N SER A 40 -29.94 -16.85 -28.34
CA SER A 40 -31.38 -17.04 -28.15
C SER A 40 -31.82 -16.26 -26.93
N ALA A 41 -31.79 -14.95 -26.99
CA ALA A 41 -32.60 -14.14 -26.13
C ALA A 41 -33.11 -12.96 -26.94
N MET A 42 -34.38 -12.99 -27.28
CA MET A 42 -35.09 -11.76 -27.65
C MET A 42 -35.09 -10.88 -26.42
N ALA A 43 -34.51 -9.67 -26.55
CA ALA A 43 -34.48 -8.64 -25.56
C ALA A 43 -35.92 -8.38 -25.05
N GLN A 44 -36.09 -8.55 -23.76
CA GLN A 44 -37.12 -7.87 -23.02
C GLN A 44 -36.48 -6.54 -22.61
N ASP A 45 -36.90 -5.44 -23.20
CA ASP A 45 -36.52 -4.07 -22.81
C ASP A 45 -36.90 -3.87 -21.35
N GLY A 46 -35.91 -3.84 -20.46
CA GLY A 46 -36.12 -3.62 -19.03
C GLY A 46 -34.86 -3.89 -18.22
N ALA A 47 -33.97 -2.90 -18.15
CA ALA A 47 -33.17 -2.56 -16.99
C ALA A 47 -32.24 -3.63 -16.36
N PHE A 48 -31.10 -3.89 -16.96
CA PHE A 48 -29.91 -4.29 -16.23
C PHE A 48 -28.87 -3.14 -16.24
N ALA A 49 -29.30 -2.00 -15.70
CA ALA A 49 -28.40 -0.89 -15.42
C ALA A 49 -27.35 -1.31 -14.37
N LEU A 50 -26.18 -0.68 -14.44
CA LEU A 50 -25.16 -0.81 -13.41
C LEU A 50 -25.72 -0.28 -12.08
N GLU A 51 -25.33 -0.93 -10.98
CA GLU A 51 -25.69 -0.44 -9.65
C GLU A 51 -25.00 0.89 -9.38
N GLU A 52 -25.72 1.81 -8.77
CA GLU A 52 -25.16 3.07 -8.30
C GLU A 52 -24.09 2.81 -7.23
N VAL A 53 -22.90 3.36 -7.42
CA VAL A 53 -21.80 3.27 -6.47
C VAL A 53 -21.75 4.53 -5.63
N ILE A 54 -21.98 4.38 -4.32
CA ILE A 54 -21.87 5.49 -3.36
C ILE A 54 -20.43 5.58 -2.86
N VAL A 55 -19.88 6.78 -2.84
CA VAL A 55 -18.53 7.09 -2.34
C VAL A 55 -18.57 8.15 -1.24
N THR A 56 -17.51 8.23 -0.44
CA THR A 56 -17.34 9.25 0.61
C THR A 56 -16.15 10.19 0.31
N ALA A 57 -15.81 10.32 -0.96
CA ALA A 57 -14.67 11.09 -1.47
C ALA A 57 -14.67 12.58 -1.01
N ARG A 58 -15.85 13.16 -0.78
CA ARG A 58 -16.00 14.53 -0.26
C ARG A 58 -16.53 14.57 1.18
N LYS A 59 -16.22 13.53 1.99
CA LYS A 59 -16.63 13.38 3.39
C LYS A 59 -18.15 13.39 3.60
N ARG A 60 -18.91 13.03 2.56
CA ARG A 60 -20.37 12.83 2.56
C ARG A 60 -20.69 11.70 1.56
N ASP A 61 -21.79 11.00 1.79
CA ASP A 61 -22.26 9.97 0.86
C ASP A 61 -22.80 10.61 -0.42
N GLU A 62 -22.21 10.28 -1.56
CA GLU A 62 -22.57 10.80 -2.88
C GLU A 62 -22.46 9.70 -3.94
N SER A 63 -23.21 9.81 -5.03
CA SER A 63 -22.99 8.99 -6.21
C SER A 63 -21.58 9.22 -6.79
N LEU A 64 -20.90 8.16 -7.19
CA LEU A 64 -19.62 8.25 -7.88
C LEU A 64 -19.72 9.08 -9.16
N GLN A 65 -20.86 9.01 -9.87
CA GLN A 65 -21.10 9.76 -11.10
C GLN A 65 -21.37 11.25 -10.85
N ASP A 66 -21.84 11.62 -9.64
CA ASP A 66 -22.10 13.02 -9.24
C ASP A 66 -20.88 13.65 -8.55
N THR A 67 -19.79 12.93 -8.42
CA THR A 67 -18.60 13.38 -7.70
C THR A 67 -17.54 13.91 -8.68
N PRO A 68 -17.31 15.26 -8.76
CA PRO A 68 -16.39 15.88 -9.73
C PRO A 68 -14.92 15.79 -9.29
N VAL A 69 -14.44 14.56 -9.08
CA VAL A 69 -13.05 14.21 -8.78
C VAL A 69 -12.70 12.86 -9.40
N ALA A 70 -11.39 12.65 -9.64
CA ALA A 70 -10.89 11.35 -10.07
C ALA A 70 -10.92 10.36 -8.89
N VAL A 71 -11.92 9.48 -8.87
CA VAL A 71 -12.08 8.46 -7.83
C VAL A 71 -12.46 7.13 -8.44
N SER A 72 -11.77 6.06 -8.02
CA SER A 72 -12.14 4.67 -8.29
C SER A 72 -12.71 4.05 -7.01
N ALA A 73 -13.81 3.34 -7.10
CA ALA A 73 -14.40 2.63 -5.98
C ALA A 73 -14.47 1.13 -6.31
N LEU A 74 -13.90 0.32 -5.43
CA LEU A 74 -13.88 -1.14 -5.54
C LEU A 74 -14.82 -1.72 -4.48
N THR A 75 -15.86 -2.39 -4.90
CA THR A 75 -16.88 -3.01 -4.03
C THR A 75 -17.10 -4.46 -4.42
N LYS A 76 -17.49 -4.70 -5.65
CA LYS A 76 -17.76 -6.04 -6.19
C LYS A 76 -16.46 -6.81 -6.44
N GLU A 77 -15.42 -6.11 -6.90
CA GLU A 77 -14.11 -6.66 -7.23
C GLU A 77 -13.47 -7.34 -6.01
N LEU A 78 -13.65 -6.76 -4.82
CA LEU A 78 -13.14 -7.33 -3.56
C LEU A 78 -13.61 -8.78 -3.33
N LYS A 79 -14.79 -9.14 -3.86
CA LYS A 79 -15.39 -10.48 -3.70
C LYS A 79 -15.28 -11.35 -4.96
N GLN A 80 -15.34 -10.73 -6.15
CA GLN A 80 -15.40 -11.46 -7.43
C GLN A 80 -14.02 -11.83 -7.95
N ALA A 81 -13.02 -10.94 -7.78
CA ALA A 81 -11.66 -11.14 -8.26
C ALA A 81 -10.75 -11.85 -7.24
N SER A 82 -11.28 -12.30 -6.09
CA SER A 82 -10.51 -12.96 -5.03
C SER A 82 -9.30 -12.12 -4.58
N LEU A 83 -9.50 -10.80 -4.43
CA LEU A 83 -8.47 -9.91 -3.92
C LEU A 83 -8.15 -10.31 -2.47
N ARG A 84 -6.89 -10.58 -2.18
CA ARG A 84 -6.46 -11.02 -0.85
C ARG A 84 -6.02 -9.86 0.02
N ARG A 85 -5.33 -8.91 -0.57
CA ARG A 85 -4.67 -7.80 0.10
C ARG A 85 -5.04 -6.47 -0.55
N ILE A 86 -4.82 -5.40 0.16
CA ILE A 86 -5.07 -4.04 -0.37
C ILE A 86 -4.18 -3.73 -1.57
N GLU A 87 -2.97 -4.26 -1.66
CA GLU A 87 -2.11 -4.06 -2.83
C GLU A 87 -2.73 -4.54 -4.15
N ASP A 88 -3.65 -5.52 -4.11
CA ASP A 88 -4.31 -6.03 -5.31
C ASP A 88 -5.24 -5.00 -5.99
N VAL A 89 -5.58 -3.89 -5.31
CA VAL A 89 -6.46 -2.83 -5.88
C VAL A 89 -5.81 -2.09 -7.06
N GLN A 90 -4.47 -2.12 -7.15
CA GLN A 90 -3.73 -1.51 -8.25
C GLN A 90 -4.11 -2.10 -9.61
N ASP A 91 -4.50 -3.37 -9.67
CA ASP A 91 -4.90 -4.05 -10.91
C ASP A 91 -6.19 -3.47 -11.50
N PHE A 92 -6.98 -2.74 -10.71
CA PHE A 92 -8.30 -2.20 -11.05
C PHE A 92 -8.34 -0.67 -11.11
N THR A 93 -7.21 0.00 -10.90
CA THR A 93 -7.15 1.46 -10.81
C THR A 93 -6.00 2.01 -11.65
N PRO A 94 -6.23 2.99 -12.54
CA PRO A 94 -5.16 3.55 -13.38
C PRO A 94 -4.17 4.38 -12.55
N ASN A 95 -2.89 4.39 -12.95
CA ASN A 95 -1.81 5.17 -12.35
C ASN A 95 -1.61 4.95 -10.84
N VAL A 96 -1.91 3.75 -10.36
CA VAL A 96 -1.67 3.32 -8.98
C VAL A 96 -0.67 2.18 -8.98
N TYR A 97 0.35 2.30 -8.14
CA TYR A 97 1.34 1.24 -7.90
C TYR A 97 1.54 1.06 -6.41
N ILE A 98 1.36 -0.17 -5.92
CA ILE A 98 1.49 -0.51 -4.49
C ILE A 98 2.41 -1.70 -4.37
N ARG A 99 3.43 -1.56 -3.52
CA ARG A 99 4.33 -2.64 -3.17
C ARG A 99 4.60 -2.67 -1.67
N ARG A 100 5.11 -3.79 -1.19
CA ARG A 100 5.59 -3.89 0.19
C ARG A 100 6.84 -3.04 0.41
N THR A 101 6.94 -2.46 1.59
CA THR A 101 8.15 -1.77 2.03
C THR A 101 9.14 -2.77 2.61
N PRO A 102 10.44 -2.68 2.29
CA PRO A 102 11.45 -3.51 2.93
C PRO A 102 11.46 -3.35 4.45
N GLY A 103 11.62 -4.46 5.15
CA GLY A 103 11.83 -4.43 6.60
C GLY A 103 10.57 -4.37 7.45
N ILE A 104 9.39 -4.21 6.86
CA ILE A 104 8.10 -4.19 7.57
C ILE A 104 7.07 -4.96 6.72
N ALA A 105 6.62 -6.12 7.20
CA ALA A 105 5.71 -7.00 6.44
C ALA A 105 4.39 -6.31 6.07
N SER A 106 3.84 -5.51 6.97
CA SER A 106 2.60 -4.74 6.79
C SER A 106 2.81 -3.33 6.23
N GLY A 107 4.05 -2.95 5.87
CA GLY A 107 4.38 -1.64 5.33
C GLY A 107 4.09 -1.53 3.83
N ALA A 108 3.51 -0.40 3.42
CA ALA A 108 3.18 -0.10 2.03
C ALA A 108 4.01 1.04 1.46
N ALA A 109 4.62 0.81 0.30
CA ALA A 109 5.05 1.87 -0.60
C ALA A 109 3.94 2.08 -1.63
N ILE A 110 3.24 3.20 -1.53
CA ILE A 110 2.12 3.55 -2.40
C ILE A 110 2.54 4.69 -3.32
N SER A 111 2.30 4.54 -4.60
CA SER A 111 2.43 5.57 -5.61
C SER A 111 1.09 5.81 -6.30
N ILE A 112 0.67 7.05 -6.40
CA ILE A 112 -0.50 7.48 -7.16
C ILE A 112 -0.06 8.63 -8.06
N ARG A 113 -0.26 8.50 -9.38
CA ARG A 113 0.17 9.49 -10.38
C ARG A 113 1.65 9.86 -10.27
N GLY A 114 2.53 8.86 -9.98
CA GLY A 114 3.97 9.09 -9.85
C GLY A 114 4.43 9.74 -8.55
N VAL A 115 3.51 10.10 -7.67
CA VAL A 115 3.81 10.59 -6.33
C VAL A 115 3.87 9.42 -5.37
N ASN A 116 5.00 9.23 -4.74
CA ASN A 116 5.25 8.05 -3.94
C ASN A 116 5.75 8.34 -2.53
N SER A 117 5.59 7.34 -1.67
CA SER A 117 6.17 7.28 -0.34
C SER A 117 6.63 5.85 -0.12
N SER A 118 7.93 5.63 -0.04
CA SER A 118 8.52 4.28 0.03
C SER A 118 9.32 4.04 1.30
N GLU A 119 9.36 5.02 2.21
CA GLU A 119 10.20 4.95 3.40
C GLU A 119 9.45 4.34 4.59
N SER A 120 10.16 3.52 5.34
CA SER A 120 9.68 2.89 6.58
C SER A 120 10.07 3.64 7.85
N ASP A 121 10.96 4.61 7.74
CA ASP A 121 11.37 5.48 8.83
C ASP A 121 10.22 6.39 9.26
N LYS A 122 9.90 6.40 10.56
CA LYS A 122 8.76 7.16 11.10
C LYS A 122 8.96 8.68 11.05
N SER A 123 10.18 9.15 10.82
CA SER A 123 10.46 10.59 10.64
C SER A 123 10.01 11.14 9.28
N TYR A 124 9.69 10.24 8.33
CA TYR A 124 9.20 10.61 7.01
C TYR A 124 7.69 10.42 6.92
N ASP A 125 7.00 11.52 6.69
CA ASP A 125 5.57 11.47 6.44
C ASP A 125 5.26 10.84 5.07
N PRO A 126 4.14 10.09 4.92
CA PRO A 126 3.71 9.59 3.62
C PRO A 126 3.26 10.72 2.69
N ALA A 127 3.37 10.54 1.37
CA ALA A 127 2.81 11.45 0.36
C ALA A 127 1.39 11.06 -0.07
N ILE A 128 0.99 9.82 0.25
CA ILE A 128 -0.34 9.27 0.00
C ILE A 128 -1.03 9.04 1.33
N GLY A 129 -2.19 9.66 1.50
CA GLY A 129 -3.01 9.48 2.69
C GLY A 129 -3.70 8.11 2.68
N VAL A 130 -3.61 7.38 3.78
CA VAL A 130 -4.45 6.20 4.00
C VAL A 130 -5.44 6.51 5.11
N VAL A 131 -6.72 6.31 4.83
CA VAL A 131 -7.81 6.61 5.76
C VAL A 131 -8.63 5.36 5.99
N MET A 132 -8.96 5.05 7.23
CA MET A 132 -9.81 3.93 7.60
C MET A 132 -10.99 4.44 8.44
N ASP A 133 -12.22 4.29 7.94
CA ASP A 133 -13.44 4.80 8.58
C ASP A 133 -13.32 6.26 9.09
N GLY A 134 -12.59 7.11 8.36
CA GLY A 134 -12.37 8.52 8.69
C GLY A 134 -11.12 8.81 9.53
N MET A 135 -10.45 7.80 10.08
CA MET A 135 -9.16 7.95 10.75
C MET A 135 -8.03 7.97 9.73
N PHE A 136 -7.21 9.01 9.70
CA PHE A 136 -5.99 9.08 8.89
C PHE A 136 -4.88 8.27 9.54
N LEU A 137 -4.21 7.38 8.79
CA LEU A 137 -3.04 6.63 9.24
C LEU A 137 -1.77 7.44 8.97
N GLY A 138 -1.09 7.85 10.03
CA GLY A 138 0.06 8.75 9.95
C GLY A 138 1.37 8.13 9.47
N THR A 139 1.38 6.84 9.22
CA THR A 139 2.57 6.09 8.82
C THR A 139 2.25 5.08 7.73
N SER A 140 3.26 4.70 6.95
CA SER A 140 3.16 3.63 5.96
C SER A 140 3.10 2.21 6.56
N SER A 141 3.36 2.05 7.86
CA SER A 141 3.27 0.77 8.56
C SER A 141 1.82 0.40 8.90
N GLY A 142 1.53 -0.90 8.90
CA GLY A 142 0.20 -1.42 9.21
C GLY A 142 -0.88 -0.98 8.20
N VAL A 143 -0.48 -0.70 6.96
CA VAL A 143 -1.36 -0.27 5.86
C VAL A 143 -1.73 -1.42 4.95
N LEU A 144 -0.84 -2.39 4.74
CA LEU A 144 -1.11 -3.58 3.92
C LEU A 144 -2.01 -4.56 4.68
N LEU A 145 -3.26 -4.18 4.78
CA LEU A 145 -4.30 -5.00 5.41
C LEU A 145 -4.74 -6.13 4.49
N GLN A 146 -5.18 -7.22 5.10
CA GLN A 146 -5.87 -8.29 4.38
C GLN A 146 -7.28 -7.83 3.99
N ASN A 147 -7.78 -8.33 2.85
CA ASN A 147 -9.17 -8.09 2.44
C ASN A 147 -10.11 -8.87 3.38
N PHE A 148 -10.48 -8.25 4.49
CA PHE A 148 -11.34 -8.79 5.51
C PHE A 148 -12.24 -7.72 6.12
N ASP A 149 -13.54 -7.95 6.16
CA ASP A 149 -14.56 -7.02 6.67
C ASP A 149 -14.48 -5.61 6.03
N ILE A 150 -14.14 -5.56 4.74
CA ILE A 150 -14.09 -4.32 3.95
C ILE A 150 -15.36 -4.22 3.10
N LYS A 151 -16.08 -3.10 3.21
CA LYS A 151 -17.26 -2.79 2.40
C LYS A 151 -16.85 -2.29 1.02
N ARG A 152 -15.89 -1.36 0.98
CA ARG A 152 -15.32 -0.80 -0.24
C ARG A 152 -13.98 -0.12 0.02
N ILE A 153 -13.22 0.04 -1.04
CA ILE A 153 -11.99 0.83 -1.06
C ILE A 153 -12.18 1.92 -2.11
N GLU A 154 -11.96 3.16 -1.71
CA GLU A 154 -12.02 4.33 -2.58
C GLU A 154 -10.61 4.86 -2.79
N ILE A 155 -10.20 5.07 -4.03
CA ILE A 155 -8.90 5.61 -4.38
C ILE A 155 -9.11 6.96 -5.05
N LEU A 156 -8.83 8.02 -4.29
CA LEU A 156 -8.89 9.40 -4.75
C LEU A 156 -7.52 9.77 -5.31
N ARG A 157 -7.46 10.16 -6.57
CA ARG A 157 -6.20 10.47 -7.26
C ARG A 157 -6.01 11.98 -7.36
N GLY A 158 -4.74 12.42 -7.23
CA GLY A 158 -4.37 13.84 -7.13
C GLY A 158 -4.56 14.44 -5.74
N PRO A 159 -4.11 15.68 -5.53
CA PRO A 159 -4.04 16.30 -4.21
C PRO A 159 -5.40 16.40 -3.51
N GLN A 160 -5.45 16.00 -2.24
CA GLN A 160 -6.64 16.04 -1.40
C GLN A 160 -6.45 16.94 -0.17
N GLY A 161 -5.60 17.96 -0.28
CA GLY A 161 -5.17 18.81 0.84
C GLY A 161 -6.31 19.52 1.57
N THR A 162 -7.39 19.89 0.88
CA THR A 162 -8.50 20.65 1.48
C THR A 162 -9.30 19.82 2.48
N LEU A 163 -9.79 18.63 2.10
CA LEU A 163 -10.66 17.82 2.96
C LEU A 163 -9.91 16.82 3.81
N PHE A 164 -8.86 16.20 3.26
CA PHE A 164 -8.10 15.17 3.97
C PHE A 164 -6.84 15.73 4.67
N GLY A 165 -6.32 16.88 4.19
CA GLY A 165 -5.25 17.62 4.85
C GLY A 165 -3.85 17.30 4.33
N LYS A 166 -2.86 17.50 5.20
CA LYS A 166 -1.45 17.28 4.89
C LYS A 166 -1.17 15.84 4.43
N ASN A 167 -0.06 15.64 3.73
CA ASN A 167 0.44 14.31 3.38
C ASN A 167 -0.52 13.54 2.44
N THR A 168 -1.22 14.26 1.57
CA THR A 168 -2.14 13.73 0.56
C THR A 168 -1.85 14.33 -0.82
N THR A 169 -0.57 14.57 -1.12
CA THR A 169 -0.13 15.24 -2.35
C THR A 169 -0.40 14.40 -3.61
N GLY A 170 -0.26 13.09 -3.53
CA GLY A 170 -0.59 12.19 -4.66
C GLY A 170 -2.01 11.66 -4.62
N GLY A 171 -2.66 11.61 -3.45
CA GLY A 171 -4.02 11.08 -3.32
C GLY A 171 -4.33 10.48 -1.96
N VAL A 172 -5.47 9.79 -1.91
CA VAL A 172 -5.96 9.12 -0.70
C VAL A 172 -6.48 7.72 -1.05
N LEU A 173 -6.06 6.74 -0.26
CA LEU A 173 -6.65 5.41 -0.18
C LEU A 173 -7.60 5.38 1.01
N ASN A 174 -8.92 5.37 0.76
CA ASN A 174 -9.96 5.41 1.79
C ASN A 174 -10.61 4.04 1.93
N ILE A 175 -10.44 3.40 3.09
CA ILE A 175 -10.89 2.05 3.41
C ILE A 175 -12.14 2.16 4.28
N ILE A 176 -13.25 1.64 3.80
CA ILE A 176 -14.52 1.63 4.51
C ILE A 176 -14.79 0.20 4.99
N ARG A 177 -14.85 0.03 6.30
CA ARG A 177 -15.17 -1.25 6.94
C ARG A 177 -16.63 -1.63 6.76
N GLY A 178 -16.93 -2.93 6.83
CA GLY A 178 -18.28 -3.47 6.77
C GLY A 178 -19.21 -2.85 7.81
N ASP A 179 -20.47 -2.67 7.45
CA ASP A 179 -21.47 -2.06 8.32
C ASP A 179 -21.83 -2.97 9.51
N VAL A 180 -22.31 -2.38 10.59
CA VAL A 180 -23.04 -3.07 11.66
C VAL A 180 -24.51 -3.12 11.25
N THR A 181 -25.05 -4.32 11.05
CA THR A 181 -26.46 -4.51 10.69
C THR A 181 -27.34 -4.61 11.96
N MET A 182 -28.61 -4.20 11.85
CA MET A 182 -29.61 -4.36 12.90
C MET A 182 -30.35 -5.69 12.80
N GLU A 183 -29.84 -6.60 11.97
CA GLU A 183 -30.37 -7.93 11.74
C GLU A 183 -29.34 -8.98 12.16
N TRP A 184 -29.81 -10.17 12.52
CA TRP A 184 -28.93 -11.30 12.73
C TRP A 184 -28.32 -11.75 11.41
N GLY A 185 -27.01 -11.88 11.40
CA GLY A 185 -26.26 -12.38 10.25
C GLY A 185 -24.91 -12.96 10.66
N ALA A 186 -24.42 -13.92 9.90
CA ALA A 186 -23.09 -14.48 10.09
C ALA A 186 -22.48 -14.85 8.74
N ASP A 187 -21.27 -14.36 8.48
CA ASP A 187 -20.45 -14.72 7.33
C ASP A 187 -19.20 -15.45 7.82
N ILE A 188 -18.94 -16.62 7.26
CA ILE A 188 -17.76 -17.44 7.59
C ILE A 188 -17.11 -17.88 6.28
N SER A 189 -15.79 -17.77 6.20
CA SER A 189 -15.03 -18.29 5.05
C SER A 189 -13.76 -19.00 5.49
N ALA A 190 -13.35 -19.98 4.68
CA ALA A 190 -12.06 -20.66 4.80
C ALA A 190 -11.38 -20.70 3.43
N THR A 191 -10.08 -20.36 3.38
CA THR A 191 -9.27 -20.33 2.16
C THR A 191 -8.08 -21.26 2.30
N PHE A 192 -7.78 -21.99 1.23
CA PHE A 192 -6.63 -22.91 1.16
C PHE A 192 -5.90 -22.70 -0.17
N ASP A 193 -4.57 -22.78 -0.18
CA ASP A 193 -3.77 -22.73 -1.41
C ASP A 193 -2.54 -23.66 -1.36
N GLU A 194 -1.80 -23.70 -2.47
CA GLU A 194 -0.64 -24.58 -2.65
C GLU A 194 0.60 -24.18 -1.83
N HIS A 195 0.62 -22.97 -1.22
CA HIS A 195 1.68 -22.49 -0.34
C HIS A 195 1.36 -22.73 1.14
N GLY A 196 0.51 -23.73 1.44
CA GLY A 196 0.14 -24.08 2.81
C GLY A 196 -0.76 -23.05 3.47
N ARG A 197 -1.45 -22.22 2.68
CA ARG A 197 -2.36 -21.20 3.22
C ARG A 197 -3.59 -21.82 3.84
N GLU A 198 -3.90 -21.36 5.05
CA GLU A 198 -5.08 -21.71 5.81
C GLU A 198 -5.67 -20.44 6.44
N ASP A 199 -6.65 -19.82 5.77
CA ASP A 199 -7.37 -18.67 6.32
C ASP A 199 -8.70 -19.13 6.92
N LEU A 200 -9.03 -18.58 8.07
CA LEU A 200 -10.37 -18.67 8.66
C LEU A 200 -10.86 -17.26 9.01
N LYS A 201 -11.98 -16.85 8.41
CA LYS A 201 -12.56 -15.52 8.61
C LYS A 201 -14.02 -15.66 9.05
N ALA A 202 -14.44 -14.83 10.01
CA ALA A 202 -15.81 -14.82 10.50
C ALA A 202 -16.27 -13.40 10.86
N VAL A 203 -17.49 -13.05 10.49
CA VAL A 203 -18.19 -11.83 10.88
C VAL A 203 -19.56 -12.21 11.37
N VAL A 204 -19.98 -11.73 12.55
CA VAL A 204 -21.30 -12.02 13.13
C VAL A 204 -21.96 -10.70 13.54
N ASN A 205 -23.12 -10.41 13.02
CA ASN A 205 -23.97 -9.29 13.42
C ASN A 205 -25.08 -9.78 14.36
N VAL A 206 -25.25 -9.08 15.47
CA VAL A 206 -26.22 -9.40 16.52
C VAL A 206 -27.05 -8.16 16.84
N PRO A 207 -28.37 -8.15 16.55
CA PRO A 207 -29.27 -7.12 17.02
C PRO A 207 -29.46 -7.26 18.53
N ILE A 208 -29.13 -6.21 19.29
CA ILE A 208 -29.32 -6.19 20.75
C ILE A 208 -30.66 -5.52 21.10
N ILE A 209 -31.00 -4.45 20.40
CA ILE A 209 -32.27 -3.74 20.50
C ILE A 209 -32.73 -3.46 19.07
N ASP A 210 -33.89 -3.97 18.70
CA ASP A 210 -34.45 -3.84 17.37
C ASP A 210 -34.35 -2.39 16.86
N ASP A 211 -33.75 -2.20 15.67
CA ASP A 211 -33.55 -0.94 14.96
C ASP A 211 -32.73 0.11 15.72
N LYS A 212 -32.24 -0.18 16.94
CA LYS A 212 -31.54 0.81 17.79
C LYS A 212 -30.13 0.46 18.20
N LEU A 213 -29.86 -0.81 18.44
CA LEU A 213 -28.52 -1.23 18.87
C LEU A 213 -28.16 -2.56 18.23
N GLY A 214 -27.19 -2.51 17.34
CA GLY A 214 -26.54 -3.69 16.78
C GLY A 214 -25.07 -3.77 17.21
N VAL A 215 -24.56 -4.99 17.30
CA VAL A 215 -23.15 -5.28 17.56
C VAL A 215 -22.66 -6.25 16.50
N LYS A 216 -21.50 -5.95 15.93
CA LYS A 216 -20.76 -6.82 15.01
C LYS A 216 -19.52 -7.32 15.72
N LEU A 217 -19.28 -8.63 15.69
CA LEU A 217 -18.04 -9.28 16.11
C LEU A 217 -17.35 -9.82 14.86
N PHE A 218 -16.05 -9.64 14.76
CA PHE A 218 -15.29 -10.13 13.62
C PHE A 218 -13.95 -10.69 14.04
N GLY A 219 -13.44 -11.65 13.27
CA GLY A 219 -12.12 -12.22 13.46
C GLY A 219 -11.63 -12.94 12.22
N ALA A 220 -10.34 -12.87 11.97
CA ALA A 220 -9.63 -13.55 10.89
C ALA A 220 -8.31 -14.11 11.41
N GLN A 221 -8.07 -15.38 11.14
CA GLN A 221 -6.75 -15.99 11.24
C GLN A 221 -6.27 -16.34 9.84
N ILE A 222 -5.06 -15.92 9.49
CA ILE A 222 -4.46 -16.06 8.20
C ILE A 222 -3.08 -16.65 8.41
N LYS A 223 -2.84 -17.83 7.82
CA LYS A 223 -1.55 -18.53 7.91
C LYS A 223 -1.11 -19.05 6.55
N SER A 224 0.18 -18.99 6.27
CA SER A 224 0.80 -19.67 5.13
C SER A 224 2.26 -19.99 5.43
N ASP A 225 2.80 -21.05 4.79
CA ASP A 225 4.21 -21.45 4.97
C ASP A 225 5.18 -20.53 4.21
N GLY A 226 4.67 -19.77 3.23
CA GLY A 226 5.48 -18.98 2.31
C GLY A 226 5.87 -19.76 1.05
N TRP A 227 6.46 -19.05 0.10
CA TRP A 227 6.76 -19.59 -1.24
C TRP A 227 8.26 -19.61 -1.58
N VAL A 228 9.12 -18.98 -0.76
CA VAL A 228 10.56 -18.94 -0.98
C VAL A 228 11.24 -20.05 -0.17
N LYS A 229 12.00 -20.93 -0.83
CA LYS A 229 12.77 -21.99 -0.17
C LYS A 229 14.08 -21.46 0.38
N ASN A 230 14.25 -21.41 1.70
CA ASN A 230 15.54 -21.16 2.32
C ASN A 230 16.35 -22.46 2.36
N THR A 231 17.41 -22.53 1.56
CA THR A 231 18.23 -23.73 1.43
C THR A 231 19.22 -23.92 2.57
N THR A 232 19.61 -22.86 3.26
CA THR A 232 20.48 -22.91 4.45
C THR A 232 19.72 -23.42 5.66
N LEU A 233 18.53 -22.89 5.91
CA LEU A 233 17.67 -23.26 7.04
C LEU A 233 16.78 -24.48 6.75
N ASN A 234 16.71 -24.91 5.47
CA ASN A 234 15.89 -26.02 4.98
C ASN A 234 14.40 -25.87 5.35
N LYS A 235 13.84 -24.68 5.18
CA LYS A 235 12.41 -24.37 5.40
C LYS A 235 11.89 -23.42 4.33
N ASP A 236 10.57 -23.32 4.19
CA ASP A 236 9.95 -22.27 3.40
C ASP A 236 9.86 -20.99 4.24
N VAL A 237 9.89 -19.81 3.61
CA VAL A 237 9.90 -18.51 4.26
C VAL A 237 9.06 -17.49 3.46
N GLY A 238 8.70 -16.39 4.10
CA GLY A 238 7.85 -15.34 3.50
C GLY A 238 6.35 -15.65 3.64
N GLY A 239 5.99 -16.48 4.64
CA GLY A 239 4.59 -16.80 4.96
C GLY A 239 3.92 -15.76 5.84
N ASP A 240 2.58 -15.77 5.82
CA ASP A 240 1.74 -14.95 6.68
C ASP A 240 1.43 -15.71 8.00
N ASP A 241 1.43 -15.04 9.15
CA ASP A 241 0.79 -15.45 10.41
C ASP A 241 0.13 -14.23 11.06
N ILE A 242 -1.13 -14.00 10.70
CA ILE A 242 -1.87 -12.79 11.09
C ILE A 242 -3.12 -13.20 11.84
N LEU A 243 -3.34 -12.57 13.00
CA LEU A 243 -4.57 -12.67 13.77
C LEU A 243 -5.20 -11.28 13.90
N ASN A 244 -6.35 -11.08 13.25
CA ASN A 244 -7.13 -9.85 13.32
C ASN A 244 -8.46 -10.15 14.01
N TYR A 245 -8.85 -9.35 15.00
CA TYR A 245 -10.14 -9.49 15.66
C TYR A 245 -10.62 -8.18 16.27
N GLY A 246 -11.92 -8.07 16.43
CA GLY A 246 -12.49 -6.87 17.01
C GLY A 246 -14.00 -6.90 17.12
N PHE A 247 -14.54 -5.74 17.43
CA PHE A 247 -15.98 -5.53 17.44
C PHE A 247 -16.34 -4.13 16.93
N ALA A 248 -17.55 -4.01 16.43
CA ALA A 248 -18.17 -2.71 16.15
C ALA A 248 -19.58 -2.68 16.76
N ALA A 249 -20.03 -1.50 17.15
CA ALA A 249 -21.37 -1.28 17.66
C ALA A 249 -21.99 -0.05 17.00
N MET A 250 -23.26 -0.14 16.63
CA MET A 250 -24.05 0.96 16.09
C MET A 250 -25.21 1.20 17.06
N TRP A 251 -25.30 2.41 17.59
CA TRP A 251 -26.36 2.83 18.48
C TRP A 251 -27.14 4.00 17.91
N ARG A 252 -28.44 3.81 17.70
CA ARG A 252 -29.40 4.80 17.17
C ARG A 252 -30.55 5.00 18.16
N PRO A 253 -30.33 5.78 19.24
CA PRO A 253 -31.40 6.03 20.24
C PRO A 253 -32.58 6.82 19.70
N THR A 254 -32.33 7.69 18.70
CA THR A 254 -33.33 8.50 18.01
C THR A 254 -33.06 8.46 16.50
N GLU A 255 -33.98 8.99 15.70
CA GLU A 255 -33.80 9.11 14.24
C GLU A 255 -32.72 10.14 13.87
N ASP A 256 -32.45 11.12 14.75
CA ASP A 256 -31.53 12.22 14.50
C ASP A 256 -30.12 11.96 15.03
N PHE A 257 -29.88 10.85 15.76
CA PHE A 257 -28.57 10.57 16.36
C PHE A 257 -28.14 9.13 16.17
N ASP A 258 -26.92 8.95 15.68
CA ASP A 258 -26.23 7.66 15.69
C ASP A 258 -24.81 7.76 16.25
N LEU A 259 -24.36 6.67 16.84
CA LEU A 259 -23.01 6.48 17.34
C LEU A 259 -22.48 5.11 16.87
N LYS A 260 -21.40 5.13 16.07
CA LYS A 260 -20.62 3.94 15.68
C LYS A 260 -19.36 3.88 16.51
N LEU A 261 -19.12 2.76 17.17
CA LEU A 261 -17.86 2.43 17.82
C LEU A 261 -17.22 1.26 17.08
N HIS A 262 -15.91 1.33 16.86
CA HIS A 262 -15.13 0.28 16.24
C HIS A 262 -13.86 0.07 17.04
N TYR A 263 -13.53 -1.18 17.38
CA TYR A 263 -12.26 -1.59 17.95
C TYR A 263 -11.73 -2.77 17.17
N GLU A 264 -10.46 -2.71 16.81
CA GLU A 264 -9.75 -3.74 16.08
C GLU A 264 -8.35 -3.93 16.66
N ARG A 265 -7.96 -5.19 16.87
CA ARG A 265 -6.59 -5.58 17.16
C ARG A 265 -6.07 -6.50 16.08
N LEU A 266 -4.92 -6.16 15.52
CA LEU A 266 -4.21 -6.96 14.56
C LEU A 266 -2.84 -7.33 15.15
N ASN A 267 -2.54 -8.64 15.23
CA ASN A 267 -1.22 -9.16 15.50
C ASN A 267 -0.66 -9.74 14.21
N ASP A 268 0.58 -9.39 13.86
CA ASP A 268 1.27 -9.82 12.64
C ASP A 268 2.61 -10.45 13.03
N ASP A 269 2.62 -11.79 13.13
CA ASP A 269 3.78 -12.61 13.43
C ASP A 269 4.38 -13.22 12.14
N SER A 270 4.16 -12.59 10.99
CA SER A 270 4.54 -13.09 9.68
C SER A 270 6.06 -13.14 9.48
N ASP A 271 6.51 -14.10 8.68
CA ASP A 271 7.85 -14.05 8.08
C ASP A 271 7.87 -12.87 7.08
N GLN A 272 8.84 -11.98 7.19
CA GLN A 272 9.03 -10.95 6.17
C GLN A 272 9.53 -11.55 4.86
N GLY A 273 9.26 -10.85 3.74
CA GLY A 273 9.72 -11.28 2.43
C GLY A 273 11.23 -11.55 2.42
N ALA A 274 11.62 -12.69 1.91
CA ALA A 274 13.02 -13.07 1.86
C ALA A 274 13.76 -12.33 0.75
N TYR A 275 14.92 -11.76 1.07
CA TYR A 275 15.84 -11.29 0.02
C TYR A 275 16.46 -12.49 -0.70
N VAL A 276 16.64 -12.30 -1.99
CA VAL A 276 17.29 -13.24 -2.89
C VAL A 276 18.44 -12.51 -3.58
N ILE A 277 19.58 -13.17 -3.76
CA ILE A 277 20.71 -12.59 -4.49
C ILE A 277 20.30 -12.43 -5.96
N ALA A 278 20.37 -11.22 -6.46
CA ALA A 278 19.85 -10.84 -7.77
C ALA A 278 20.95 -10.70 -8.85
N SER A 279 22.22 -10.52 -8.46
CA SER A 279 23.36 -10.43 -9.38
C SER A 279 24.48 -11.38 -8.95
N GLN A 280 25.44 -11.62 -9.86
CA GLN A 280 26.66 -12.34 -9.49
C GLN A 280 27.44 -11.55 -8.43
N PRO A 281 28.14 -12.23 -7.49
CA PRO A 281 29.00 -11.57 -6.52
C PRO A 281 30.03 -10.69 -7.21
N THR A 282 30.25 -9.50 -6.67
CA THR A 282 31.30 -8.60 -7.15
C THR A 282 32.68 -9.07 -6.66
N GLU A 283 33.77 -8.55 -7.22
CA GLU A 283 35.10 -8.80 -6.67
C GLU A 283 35.21 -8.33 -5.21
N LEU A 284 34.45 -7.30 -4.84
CA LEU A 284 34.38 -6.79 -3.49
C LEU A 284 33.69 -7.80 -2.56
N ASP A 285 32.57 -8.40 -2.98
CA ASP A 285 31.90 -9.47 -2.22
C ASP A 285 32.85 -10.65 -1.96
N CYS A 286 33.56 -11.06 -2.99
CA CYS A 286 34.50 -12.17 -2.89
C CYS A 286 35.69 -11.88 -1.94
N SER A 287 36.24 -10.68 -2.05
CA SER A 287 37.45 -10.30 -1.31
C SER A 287 37.15 -9.92 0.16
N VAL A 288 36.00 -9.34 0.39
CA VAL A 288 35.61 -8.81 1.71
C VAL A 288 34.84 -9.83 2.54
N PHE A 289 33.90 -10.53 1.92
CA PHE A 289 32.97 -11.40 2.64
C PHE A 289 33.29 -12.89 2.50
N GLY A 290 34.31 -13.23 1.68
CA GLY A 290 34.63 -14.63 1.40
C GLY A 290 33.50 -15.40 0.69
N SER A 291 32.49 -14.70 0.22
CA SER A 291 31.25 -15.24 -0.34
C SER A 291 31.27 -15.34 -1.86
N CYS A 292 32.43 -15.72 -2.44
CA CYS A 292 32.54 -16.01 -3.88
C CYS A 292 31.59 -17.11 -4.37
N GLU A 293 31.09 -17.93 -3.43
CA GLU A 293 30.14 -19.00 -3.69
C GLU A 293 28.66 -18.55 -3.54
N ALA A 294 28.38 -17.30 -3.17
CA ALA A 294 27.04 -16.75 -3.21
C ALA A 294 26.62 -16.62 -4.68
N THR A 295 26.43 -17.75 -5.32
CA THR A 295 25.84 -17.81 -6.66
C THR A 295 24.47 -17.18 -6.59
N ALA A 296 24.17 -16.33 -7.55
CA ALA A 296 22.77 -15.97 -7.84
C ALA A 296 21.98 -17.28 -7.72
N THR A 297 21.02 -17.30 -6.81
CA THR A 297 20.25 -18.53 -6.57
C THR A 297 19.57 -18.94 -7.87
N ASP A 298 19.32 -20.22 -8.07
CA ASP A 298 18.72 -20.76 -9.30
C ASP A 298 17.26 -20.27 -9.53
N GLY A 299 16.95 -19.01 -9.23
CA GLY A 299 15.64 -18.40 -9.46
C GLY A 299 15.04 -17.66 -8.24
N PRO A 300 13.86 -17.06 -8.41
CA PRO A 300 13.19 -16.23 -7.41
C PRO A 300 12.68 -17.00 -6.19
N ASP A 301 12.61 -18.33 -6.28
CA ASP A 301 12.00 -19.20 -5.27
C ASP A 301 12.98 -19.69 -4.21
N LYS A 302 14.24 -19.22 -4.22
CA LYS A 302 15.28 -19.71 -3.30
C LYS A 302 16.08 -18.59 -2.69
N THR A 303 16.36 -18.71 -1.41
CA THR A 303 17.33 -17.87 -0.68
C THR A 303 18.32 -18.75 0.07
N THR A 304 19.49 -18.18 0.38
CA THR A 304 20.53 -18.82 1.20
C THR A 304 20.71 -18.13 2.55
N SER A 305 19.80 -17.24 2.94
CA SER A 305 19.86 -16.49 4.20
C SER A 305 20.16 -17.38 5.41
N ASN A 306 21.07 -16.94 6.26
CA ASN A 306 21.47 -17.64 7.49
C ASN A 306 20.51 -17.43 8.66
N THR A 307 19.61 -16.42 8.58
CA THR A 307 18.62 -16.12 9.61
C THR A 307 17.20 -16.08 9.01
N THR A 308 16.21 -16.14 9.91
CA THR A 308 14.82 -15.97 9.54
C THR A 308 14.45 -14.50 9.72
N ASN A 309 13.86 -13.92 8.70
CA ASN A 309 13.16 -12.67 8.86
C ASN A 309 11.91 -12.92 9.72
N PHE A 310 11.53 -11.97 10.56
CA PHE A 310 10.30 -12.07 11.34
C PHE A 310 9.68 -10.68 11.54
N SER A 311 8.39 -10.68 11.76
CA SER A 311 7.62 -9.58 12.32
C SER A 311 7.03 -10.05 13.63
N ASP A 312 6.97 -9.18 14.62
CA ASP A 312 6.20 -9.32 15.87
C ASP A 312 5.55 -7.95 16.09
N ASN A 313 4.40 -7.77 15.47
CA ASN A 313 3.75 -6.46 15.39
C ASN A 313 2.35 -6.54 15.98
N THR A 314 1.99 -5.55 16.76
CA THR A 314 0.64 -5.37 17.31
C THR A 314 0.11 -3.98 16.95
N TYR A 315 -1.13 -3.94 16.45
CA TYR A 315 -1.83 -2.71 16.11
C TYR A 315 -3.19 -2.70 16.81
N ASP A 316 -3.39 -1.78 17.75
CA ASP A 316 -4.66 -1.52 18.42
C ASP A 316 -5.30 -0.26 17.83
N THR A 317 -6.52 -0.36 17.33
CA THR A 317 -7.24 0.74 16.72
C THR A 317 -8.62 0.90 17.35
N PHE A 318 -8.96 2.12 17.76
CA PHE A 318 -10.29 2.48 18.21
C PHE A 318 -10.79 3.70 17.45
N ILE A 319 -12.03 3.64 16.93
CA ILE A 319 -12.69 4.73 16.24
C ILE A 319 -14.10 4.91 16.79
N ALA A 320 -14.47 6.15 17.12
CA ALA A 320 -15.81 6.54 17.51
C ALA A 320 -16.33 7.59 16.54
N THR A 321 -17.44 7.31 15.86
CA THR A 321 -18.12 8.24 14.96
C THR A 321 -19.51 8.55 15.50
N ALA A 322 -19.81 9.82 15.77
CA ALA A 322 -21.12 10.28 16.20
C ALA A 322 -21.68 11.26 15.17
N ASN A 323 -22.92 11.02 14.74
CA ASN A 323 -23.67 11.90 13.86
C ASN A 323 -24.91 12.44 14.58
N TYR A 324 -25.15 13.72 14.43
CA TYR A 324 -26.35 14.38 14.96
C TYR A 324 -26.97 15.32 13.93
N GLN A 325 -28.20 15.00 13.51
CA GLN A 325 -28.98 15.82 12.59
C GLN A 325 -29.78 16.87 13.38
N LEU A 326 -29.57 18.14 13.09
CA LEU A 326 -30.29 19.25 13.69
C LEU A 326 -30.89 20.16 12.59
N GLY A 327 -32.13 19.89 12.22
CA GLY A 327 -32.76 20.54 11.05
C GLY A 327 -31.96 20.21 9.81
N ASP A 328 -31.47 21.23 9.10
CA ASP A 328 -30.71 21.07 7.87
C ASP A 328 -29.19 20.83 8.12
N PHE A 329 -28.75 20.80 9.38
CA PHE A 329 -27.35 20.68 9.74
C PHE A 329 -27.03 19.26 10.25
N LEU A 330 -26.05 18.63 9.63
CA LEU A 330 -25.46 17.39 10.12
C LEU A 330 -24.14 17.70 10.84
N PHE A 331 -24.08 17.39 12.11
CA PHE A 331 -22.86 17.42 12.93
C PHE A 331 -22.25 16.02 12.96
N THR A 332 -20.99 15.90 12.57
CA THR A 332 -20.24 14.66 12.65
C THR A 332 -19.00 14.87 13.52
N TYR A 333 -18.82 14.00 14.50
CA TYR A 333 -17.61 13.90 15.29
C TYR A 333 -16.94 12.55 15.04
N ILE A 334 -15.64 12.54 14.78
CA ILE A 334 -14.82 11.33 14.68
C ILE A 334 -13.65 11.48 15.65
N GLY A 335 -13.58 10.60 16.63
CA GLY A 335 -12.43 10.47 17.54
C GLY A 335 -11.77 9.12 17.34
N SER A 336 -10.44 9.08 17.28
CA SER A 336 -9.73 7.80 17.12
C SER A 336 -8.41 7.76 17.87
N THR A 337 -8.02 6.53 18.26
CA THR A 337 -6.68 6.22 18.75
C THR A 337 -6.10 5.04 17.97
N ARG A 338 -4.79 5.05 17.77
CA ARG A 338 -4.04 3.94 17.20
C ARG A 338 -2.71 3.79 17.91
N ASP A 339 -2.54 2.65 18.57
CA ASP A 339 -1.30 2.24 19.21
C ASP A 339 -0.64 1.15 18.36
N MET A 340 0.67 1.25 18.16
CA MET A 340 1.43 0.28 17.37
C MET A 340 2.72 -0.06 18.12
N ASP A 341 2.99 -1.36 18.24
CA ASP A 341 4.24 -1.92 18.73
C ASP A 341 4.80 -2.84 17.65
N GLU A 342 6.00 -2.56 17.16
CA GLU A 342 6.61 -3.29 16.05
C GLU A 342 8.03 -3.71 16.41
N ASP A 343 8.31 -5.02 16.32
CA ASP A 343 9.64 -5.61 16.38
C ASP A 343 9.86 -6.47 15.13
N ASN A 344 10.74 -6.02 14.25
CA ASN A 344 10.97 -6.65 12.96
C ASN A 344 12.45 -6.94 12.78
N ASN A 345 12.78 -8.12 12.25
CA ASN A 345 14.13 -8.47 11.86
C ASN A 345 14.20 -8.83 10.39
N GLN A 346 15.18 -8.28 9.69
CA GLN A 346 15.42 -8.57 8.29
C GLN A 346 16.88 -8.85 7.99
N ASN A 347 17.13 -10.00 7.37
CA ASN A 347 18.42 -10.32 6.79
C ASN A 347 18.53 -9.66 5.41
N PHE A 348 19.44 -8.70 5.28
CA PHE A 348 19.63 -7.94 4.04
C PHE A 348 20.66 -8.59 3.11
N ASP A 349 21.48 -9.52 3.59
CA ASP A 349 22.56 -10.07 2.78
C ASP A 349 22.17 -11.31 1.96
N ALA A 350 21.05 -11.96 2.28
CA ALA A 350 20.57 -13.20 1.65
C ALA A 350 21.61 -14.32 1.59
N SER A 351 22.65 -14.26 2.43
CA SER A 351 23.85 -15.09 2.40
C SER A 351 23.83 -16.14 3.52
N PRO A 352 24.51 -17.29 3.34
CA PRO A 352 24.69 -18.25 4.43
C PRO A 352 25.67 -17.77 5.51
N THR A 353 26.41 -16.70 5.25
CA THR A 353 27.35 -16.10 6.19
C THR A 353 26.75 -14.83 6.77
N PRO A 354 26.69 -14.65 8.10
CA PRO A 354 26.16 -13.43 8.71
C PRO A 354 26.96 -12.21 8.24
N THR A 355 26.31 -11.26 7.58
CA THR A 355 26.94 -10.05 7.06
C THR A 355 26.18 -8.80 7.46
N ILE A 356 24.86 -8.76 7.24
CA ILE A 356 24.00 -7.62 7.57
C ILE A 356 22.62 -8.13 7.98
N ASP A 357 22.33 -8.04 9.26
CA ASP A 357 20.99 -8.17 9.81
C ASP A 357 20.54 -6.79 10.35
N MET A 358 19.31 -6.42 10.08
CA MET A 358 18.72 -5.18 10.59
C MET A 358 17.50 -5.50 11.42
N ARG A 359 17.42 -4.89 12.60
CA ARG A 359 16.26 -4.98 13.48
C ARG A 359 15.66 -3.60 13.70
N PHE A 360 14.34 -3.55 13.63
CA PHE A 360 13.55 -2.33 13.70
C PHE A 360 12.59 -2.44 14.86
N TYR A 361 12.65 -1.48 15.79
CA TYR A 361 11.72 -1.35 16.90
C TYR A 361 10.97 -0.05 16.76
N ASN A 362 9.65 -0.08 16.84
CA ASN A 362 8.82 1.10 16.78
C ASN A 362 7.72 1.01 17.83
N ASP A 363 7.56 2.07 18.61
CA ASP A 363 6.38 2.35 19.43
C ASP A 363 5.73 3.60 18.84
N TRP A 364 4.44 3.55 18.51
CA TRP A 364 3.70 4.66 17.90
C TRP A 364 2.35 4.81 18.57
N LYS A 365 2.05 6.03 19.00
CA LYS A 365 0.77 6.39 19.58
C LYS A 365 0.19 7.57 18.84
N GLN A 366 -1.03 7.42 18.36
CA GLN A 366 -1.75 8.44 17.60
C GLN A 366 -3.12 8.67 18.20
N GLU A 367 -3.48 9.95 18.35
CA GLU A 367 -4.82 10.39 18.71
C GLU A 367 -5.34 11.42 17.73
N THR A 368 -6.60 11.31 17.28
CA THR A 368 -7.18 12.27 16.34
C THR A 368 -8.61 12.64 16.75
N HIS A 369 -8.96 13.90 16.48
CA HIS A 369 -10.32 14.40 16.64
C HIS A 369 -10.72 15.24 15.44
N GLU A 370 -11.84 14.91 14.81
CA GLU A 370 -12.46 15.70 13.77
C GLU A 370 -13.88 16.09 14.19
N LEU A 371 -14.20 17.36 14.11
CA LEU A 371 -15.57 17.87 14.22
C LEU A 371 -15.90 18.61 12.94
N ARG A 372 -17.00 18.21 12.29
CA ARG A 372 -17.47 18.86 11.07
C ARG A 372 -18.97 19.12 11.11
N VAL A 373 -19.38 20.13 10.38
CA VAL A 373 -20.77 20.48 10.12
C VAL A 373 -20.97 20.54 8.64
N SER A 374 -21.95 19.84 8.12
CA SER A 374 -22.39 19.92 6.74
C SER A 374 -23.86 20.30 6.68
N SER A 375 -24.24 21.00 5.62
CA SER A 375 -25.62 21.44 5.42
C SER A 375 -25.89 21.72 3.94
N SER A 376 -27.15 21.53 3.55
CA SER A 376 -27.71 22.00 2.29
C SER A 376 -28.66 23.17 2.61
N ILE A 377 -28.30 24.35 2.12
CA ILE A 377 -29.13 25.57 2.32
C ILE A 377 -29.93 25.87 1.05
N GLY A 378 -31.23 25.58 1.12
CA GLY A 378 -32.09 25.63 -0.06
C GLY A 378 -31.65 24.63 -1.12
N GLU A 379 -31.94 24.94 -2.39
CA GLU A 379 -31.61 24.05 -3.52
C GLU A 379 -30.22 24.34 -4.14
N ASN A 380 -29.61 25.48 -3.76
CA ASN A 380 -28.48 26.03 -4.52
C ASN A 380 -27.14 26.06 -3.79
N PHE A 381 -27.09 25.75 -2.51
CA PHE A 381 -25.86 25.91 -1.75
C PHE A 381 -25.67 24.81 -0.70
N ASP A 382 -24.60 24.06 -0.85
CA ASP A 382 -24.14 23.08 0.15
C ASP A 382 -22.78 23.52 0.69
N PHE A 383 -22.49 23.13 1.92
CA PHE A 383 -21.16 23.33 2.49
C PHE A 383 -20.79 22.24 3.50
N ILE A 384 -19.51 22.13 3.71
CA ILE A 384 -18.89 21.40 4.82
C ILE A 384 -17.82 22.29 5.44
N VAL A 385 -17.81 22.39 6.77
CA VAL A 385 -16.74 23.05 7.53
C VAL A 385 -16.35 22.18 8.69
N GLY A 386 -15.08 22.19 9.07
CA GLY A 386 -14.61 21.37 10.17
C GLY A 386 -13.31 21.83 10.78
N ALA A 387 -13.00 21.23 11.92
CA ALA A 387 -11.71 21.33 12.61
C ALA A 387 -11.14 19.94 12.85
N TYR A 388 -9.83 19.82 12.79
CA TYR A 388 -9.12 18.57 12.97
C TYR A 388 -7.93 18.77 13.88
N LEU A 389 -7.78 17.88 14.86
CA LEU A 389 -6.65 17.79 15.77
C LEU A 389 -5.95 16.45 15.57
N TRP A 390 -4.63 16.49 15.57
CA TRP A 390 -3.75 15.34 15.45
C TRP A 390 -2.65 15.44 16.48
N ASP A 391 -2.45 14.36 17.22
CA ASP A 391 -1.36 14.20 18.18
C ASP A 391 -0.71 12.84 17.95
N VAL A 392 0.62 12.82 17.77
CA VAL A 392 1.40 11.60 17.57
C VAL A 392 2.67 11.66 18.39
N ASP A 393 2.96 10.59 19.08
CA ASP A 393 4.20 10.33 19.80
C ASP A 393 4.78 9.00 19.32
N TYR A 394 6.07 8.97 18.95
CA TYR A 394 6.71 7.72 18.58
C TYR A 394 8.16 7.64 19.06
N GLU A 395 8.59 6.40 19.27
CA GLU A 395 9.97 5.98 19.43
C GLU A 395 10.34 4.98 18.33
N GLN A 396 11.48 5.17 17.68
CA GLN A 396 12.02 4.25 16.70
C GLN A 396 13.48 3.97 16.95
N ARG A 397 13.89 2.71 16.81
CA ARG A 397 15.30 2.27 16.89
C ARG A 397 15.62 1.31 15.75
N TRP A 398 16.79 1.50 15.17
CA TRP A 398 17.38 0.67 14.13
C TRP A 398 18.68 0.09 14.64
N ASP A 399 18.76 -1.23 14.72
CA ASP A 399 19.95 -1.95 15.09
C ASP A 399 20.49 -2.67 13.87
N VAL A 400 21.76 -2.42 13.50
CA VAL A 400 22.47 -3.12 12.42
C VAL A 400 23.47 -4.08 13.05
N ALA A 401 23.25 -5.37 12.91
CA ALA A 401 24.13 -6.43 13.39
C ALA A 401 25.07 -6.92 12.28
N ASP A 402 26.20 -7.49 12.69
CA ASP A 402 27.16 -8.22 11.85
C ASP A 402 27.90 -7.44 10.75
N LEU A 403 27.60 -6.15 10.59
CA LEU A 403 28.31 -5.30 9.61
C LEU A 403 29.79 -5.13 9.94
N PHE A 404 30.18 -5.06 11.21
CA PHE A 404 31.52 -4.72 11.65
C PHE A 404 32.58 -5.83 11.51
N PRO A 405 32.30 -7.13 11.72
CA PRO A 405 33.26 -8.19 11.42
C PRO A 405 33.74 -8.16 9.99
N THR A 406 32.83 -7.81 9.09
CA THR A 406 33.10 -7.67 7.66
C THR A 406 34.01 -6.49 7.38
N LEU A 407 33.79 -5.34 8.03
CA LEU A 407 34.61 -4.15 7.92
C LEU A 407 35.98 -4.35 8.54
N ASP A 408 36.12 -5.14 9.61
CA ASP A 408 37.40 -5.50 10.21
C ASP A 408 38.24 -6.34 9.23
N SER A 409 37.60 -7.28 8.53
CA SER A 409 38.23 -8.05 7.45
C SER A 409 38.68 -7.16 6.29
N LEU A 410 37.89 -6.14 5.93
CA LEU A 410 38.25 -5.13 4.93
C LEU A 410 39.44 -4.25 5.38
N GLY A 411 39.50 -3.86 6.67
CA GLY A 411 40.65 -3.18 7.25
C GLY A 411 41.93 -3.99 7.13
N ALA A 412 41.86 -5.31 7.34
CA ALA A 412 42.99 -6.22 7.14
C ALA A 412 43.42 -6.28 5.67
N LEU A 413 42.49 -6.30 4.73
CA LEU A 413 42.75 -6.27 3.28
C LEU A 413 43.36 -4.93 2.80
N THR A 414 43.00 -3.82 3.40
CA THR A 414 43.56 -2.49 3.08
C THR A 414 44.90 -2.21 3.75
N GLY A 415 45.45 -3.20 4.47
CA GLY A 415 46.79 -3.14 5.06
C GLY A 415 46.86 -2.51 6.43
N VAL A 416 45.75 -2.39 7.15
CA VAL A 416 45.72 -1.97 8.57
C VAL A 416 46.14 -3.20 9.41
N PRO A 417 47.33 -3.24 10.03
CA PRO A 417 47.76 -4.41 10.81
C PRO A 417 46.85 -4.63 12.02
N GLY A 418 46.24 -5.85 12.06
CA GLY A 418 45.32 -6.23 13.13
C GLY A 418 43.86 -5.88 12.86
N GLY A 419 43.53 -5.50 11.61
CA GLY A 419 42.19 -5.05 11.24
C GLY A 419 41.82 -3.69 11.88
N LEU A 420 40.53 -3.40 11.95
CA LEU A 420 40.02 -2.20 12.62
C LEU A 420 39.77 -2.44 14.12
N GLY A 421 40.06 -3.65 14.62
CA GLY A 421 39.86 -4.02 16.02
C GLY A 421 38.39 -4.14 16.43
N LEU A 422 37.51 -4.36 15.46
CA LEU A 422 36.07 -4.48 15.70
C LEU A 422 35.76 -5.93 16.16
N THR A 423 34.95 -6.05 17.16
CA THR A 423 34.53 -7.38 17.64
C THR A 423 33.36 -7.94 16.81
N PRO A 424 33.22 -9.27 16.68
CA PRO A 424 32.13 -9.87 15.92
C PRO A 424 30.73 -9.48 16.35
N THR A 425 30.56 -8.83 17.47
CA THR A 425 29.28 -8.46 18.07
C THR A 425 29.06 -6.95 18.15
N THR A 426 29.77 -6.16 17.32
CA THR A 426 29.57 -4.71 17.31
C THR A 426 28.27 -4.36 16.59
N LEU A 427 27.34 -3.76 17.30
CA LEU A 427 26.10 -3.22 16.78
C LEU A 427 26.24 -1.73 16.44
N SER A 428 25.65 -1.29 15.34
CA SER A 428 25.35 0.11 15.09
C SER A 428 23.87 0.32 15.41
N SER A 429 23.57 1.24 16.31
CA SER A 429 22.21 1.57 16.69
C SER A 429 21.95 3.05 16.42
N GLN A 430 20.82 3.33 15.81
CA GLN A 430 20.27 4.69 15.62
C GLN A 430 18.90 4.74 16.27
N GLY A 431 18.64 5.75 17.05
CA GLY A 431 17.37 5.94 17.75
C GLY A 431 16.83 7.34 17.57
N GLN A 432 15.52 7.44 17.57
CA GLN A 432 14.80 8.71 17.47
C GLN A 432 13.48 8.66 18.21
N THR A 433 13.07 9.82 18.71
CA THR A 433 11.72 10.07 19.21
C THR A 433 11.17 11.33 18.58
N GLN A 434 9.87 11.38 18.38
CA GLN A 434 9.23 12.61 17.90
C GLN A 434 7.81 12.72 18.46
N GLU A 435 7.49 13.92 18.93
CA GLU A 435 6.12 14.36 19.19
C GLU A 435 5.68 15.27 18.05
N THR A 436 4.48 15.03 17.49
CA THR A 436 3.91 15.85 16.42
C THR A 436 2.51 16.28 16.79
N LYS A 437 2.26 17.60 16.78
CA LYS A 437 0.94 18.18 17.01
C LYS A 437 0.51 18.97 15.78
N ALA A 438 -0.70 18.69 15.27
CA ALA A 438 -1.26 19.46 14.17
C ALA A 438 -2.69 19.89 14.47
N THR A 439 -3.00 21.13 14.12
CA THR A 439 -4.34 21.73 14.19
C THR A 439 -4.74 22.25 12.84
N SER A 440 -5.96 21.94 12.41
CA SER A 440 -6.45 22.44 11.13
C SER A 440 -7.88 22.92 11.22
N VAL A 441 -8.19 23.89 10.36
CA VAL A 441 -9.57 24.33 10.09
C VAL A 441 -9.78 24.29 8.59
N PHE A 442 -10.85 23.67 8.14
CA PHE A 442 -11.12 23.48 6.73
C PHE A 442 -12.59 23.75 6.37
N GLY A 443 -12.83 24.02 5.10
CA GLY A 443 -14.20 24.11 4.59
C GLY A 443 -14.22 24.01 3.07
N GLU A 444 -15.33 23.53 2.55
CA GLU A 444 -15.64 23.47 1.13
C GLU A 444 -17.10 23.87 0.93
N ALA A 445 -17.37 24.73 -0.07
CA ALA A 445 -18.68 25.22 -0.41
C ALA A 445 -18.99 24.88 -1.86
N TYR A 446 -20.22 24.49 -2.13
CA TYR A 446 -20.72 24.09 -3.44
C TYR A 446 -21.91 24.98 -3.79
N TRP A 447 -21.70 25.86 -4.76
CA TRP A 447 -22.69 26.81 -5.18
C TRP A 447 -23.23 26.52 -6.59
N ARG A 448 -24.46 26.04 -6.65
CA ARG A 448 -25.24 25.88 -7.90
C ARG A 448 -25.73 27.22 -8.37
N PHE A 449 -24.89 28.01 -9.05
CA PHE A 449 -25.17 29.38 -9.47
C PHE A 449 -26.03 29.46 -10.73
N ALA A 450 -26.17 28.37 -11.46
CA ALA A 450 -27.08 28.20 -12.57
C ALA A 450 -27.62 26.75 -12.56
N GLU A 451 -28.65 26.46 -13.32
CA GLU A 451 -29.38 25.18 -13.31
C GLU A 451 -28.45 23.96 -13.42
N ASN A 452 -27.41 24.05 -14.25
CA ASN A 452 -26.51 22.92 -14.56
C ASN A 452 -25.03 23.21 -14.20
N TRP A 453 -24.77 24.26 -13.40
CA TRP A 453 -23.40 24.65 -13.08
C TRP A 453 -23.19 24.77 -11.58
N THR A 454 -22.15 24.09 -11.10
CA THR A 454 -21.73 24.15 -9.70
C THR A 454 -20.30 24.68 -9.59
N LEU A 455 -20.13 25.74 -8.80
CA LEU A 455 -18.82 26.22 -8.39
C LEU A 455 -18.45 25.62 -7.04
N THR A 456 -17.30 25.02 -6.95
CA THR A 456 -16.70 24.51 -5.71
C THR A 456 -15.58 25.43 -5.26
N LEU A 457 -15.61 25.87 -4.00
CA LEU A 457 -14.56 26.65 -3.36
C LEU A 457 -14.17 26.00 -2.05
N GLY A 458 -12.92 25.71 -1.88
CA GLY A 458 -12.40 25.06 -0.68
C GLY A 458 -11.10 25.70 -0.18
N ALA A 459 -10.87 25.61 1.12
CA ALA A 459 -9.59 25.95 1.73
C ALA A 459 -9.41 25.20 3.06
N ARG A 460 -8.16 24.89 3.38
CA ARG A 460 -7.74 24.40 4.69
C ARG A 460 -6.52 25.18 5.15
N TRP A 461 -6.55 25.61 6.38
CA TRP A 461 -5.37 26.06 7.11
C TRP A 461 -4.92 24.95 8.06
N THR A 462 -3.64 24.66 8.09
CA THR A 462 -3.02 23.67 8.97
C THR A 462 -1.79 24.28 9.63
N GLU A 463 -1.69 24.16 10.96
CA GLU A 463 -0.51 24.46 11.73
C GLU A 463 0.02 23.14 12.30
N GLU A 464 1.33 22.89 12.18
CA GLU A 464 1.99 21.70 12.67
C GLU A 464 3.26 22.04 13.41
N GLU A 465 3.50 21.38 14.53
CA GLU A 465 4.70 21.47 15.35
C GLU A 465 5.28 20.08 15.57
N LYS A 466 6.59 19.92 15.38
CA LYS A 466 7.33 18.68 15.61
C LYS A 466 8.48 18.92 16.56
N ASP A 467 8.52 18.17 17.65
CA ASP A 467 9.63 18.06 18.58
C ASP A 467 10.35 16.74 18.35
N PHE A 468 11.60 16.78 17.92
CA PHE A 468 12.38 15.62 17.51
C PHE A 468 13.65 15.47 18.34
N VAL A 469 13.99 14.23 18.69
CA VAL A 469 15.29 13.88 19.27
C VAL A 469 15.87 12.72 18.47
N GLY A 470 17.06 12.89 17.90
CA GLY A 470 17.75 11.83 17.17
C GLY A 470 19.18 11.62 17.66
N GLY A 471 19.66 10.38 17.59
CA GLY A 471 21.02 10.06 18.01
C GLY A 471 21.57 8.81 17.33
N ASN A 472 22.89 8.81 17.10
CA ASN A 472 23.63 7.65 16.64
C ASN A 472 24.41 7.07 17.81
N ALA A 473 24.21 5.77 18.09
CA ALA A 473 24.93 5.04 19.12
C ALA A 473 25.67 3.85 18.52
N ARG A 474 26.96 3.70 18.83
CA ARG A 474 27.68 2.44 18.65
C ARG A 474 27.52 1.64 19.92
N VAL A 475 26.88 0.49 19.84
CA VAL A 475 26.67 -0.37 20.98
C VAL A 475 27.52 -1.60 20.83
N PHE A 476 28.34 -1.86 21.85
CA PHE A 476 29.09 -3.11 21.97
C PHE A 476 28.22 -4.07 22.78
N TRP A 477 27.79 -5.16 22.16
CA TRP A 477 27.00 -6.18 22.84
C TRP A 477 27.94 -7.24 23.44
N ASP A 478 27.85 -7.43 24.75
CA ASP A 478 28.48 -8.54 25.45
C ASP A 478 27.43 -9.58 25.82
N PRO A 479 27.43 -10.78 25.16
CA PRO A 479 26.46 -11.81 25.47
C PRO A 479 26.48 -12.28 26.93
N ALA A 480 27.60 -12.06 27.63
CA ALA A 480 27.75 -12.43 29.03
C ALA A 480 27.24 -11.35 30.01
N ALA A 481 27.10 -10.12 29.54
CA ALA A 481 26.64 -8.98 30.37
C ALA A 481 25.14 -8.72 30.23
N GLY A 482 24.45 -9.36 29.29
CA GLY A 482 23.06 -9.01 28.97
C GLY A 482 22.95 -7.75 28.12
N ASP A 483 21.95 -6.94 28.27
CA ASP A 483 21.68 -5.78 27.44
C ASP A 483 22.89 -4.84 27.22
N SER A 484 22.98 -4.33 26.01
CA SER A 484 23.98 -3.42 25.50
C SER A 484 24.23 -2.20 26.40
N VAL A 485 25.47 -1.81 26.55
CA VAL A 485 25.82 -0.53 27.17
C VAL A 485 26.03 0.52 26.08
N PRO A 486 25.19 1.53 25.98
CA PRO A 486 25.44 2.63 25.07
C PRO A 486 26.54 3.51 25.65
N ASP A 487 27.57 3.77 24.88
CA ASP A 487 28.49 4.88 25.15
C ASP A 487 28.93 5.45 23.80
N SER A 488 28.11 6.30 23.25
CA SER A 488 28.48 7.13 22.10
C SER A 488 28.69 8.56 22.56
N PRO A 489 29.77 9.22 22.11
CA PRO A 489 29.95 10.67 22.33
C PRO A 489 28.90 11.53 21.59
N ASN A 490 28.05 10.90 20.75
CA ASN A 490 26.95 11.59 20.08
C ASN A 490 25.68 11.45 20.93
N ASP A 491 25.60 12.22 21.99
CA ASP A 491 24.39 12.34 22.77
C ASP A 491 23.18 12.70 21.89
N PRO A 492 21.97 12.23 22.23
CA PRO A 492 20.76 12.63 21.52
C PRO A 492 20.63 14.14 21.39
N LYS A 493 20.30 14.62 20.20
CA LYS A 493 20.14 16.04 19.87
C LYS A 493 18.68 16.39 19.72
N PRO A 494 18.16 17.36 20.50
CA PRO A 494 16.80 17.85 20.32
C PRO A 494 16.74 18.89 19.19
N TYR A 495 15.66 18.86 18.43
CA TYR A 495 15.28 19.81 17.41
C TYR A 495 13.78 20.05 17.49
N ASP A 496 13.36 21.28 17.21
CA ASP A 496 11.96 21.66 17.11
C ASP A 496 11.72 22.50 15.85
N LYS A 497 10.56 22.32 15.24
CA LYS A 497 10.15 23.11 14.08
C LYS A 497 8.64 23.20 14.00
N LYS A 498 8.19 24.37 13.51
CA LYS A 498 6.78 24.65 13.28
C LYS A 498 6.57 25.19 11.88
N TRP A 499 5.49 24.73 11.25
CA TRP A 499 5.04 25.15 9.92
C TRP A 499 3.55 25.51 9.98
N ASP A 500 3.14 26.41 9.09
CA ASP A 500 1.71 26.69 8.83
C ASP A 500 1.48 26.85 7.33
N GLU A 501 0.41 26.18 6.82
CA GLU A 501 0.14 26.08 5.40
C GLU A 501 -1.35 26.28 5.10
N VAL A 502 -1.63 26.80 3.91
CA VAL A 502 -2.98 26.95 3.38
C VAL A 502 -3.11 26.22 2.05
N THR A 503 -4.05 25.30 1.96
CA THR A 503 -4.32 24.53 0.74
C THR A 503 -5.68 24.94 0.14
N PRO A 504 -5.69 25.73 -0.94
CA PRO A 504 -6.91 26.14 -1.64
C PRO A 504 -7.37 25.08 -2.64
N LYS A 505 -8.67 25.14 -2.96
CA LYS A 505 -9.29 24.38 -4.05
C LYS A 505 -10.33 25.25 -4.75
N ILE A 506 -10.34 25.20 -6.08
CA ILE A 506 -11.40 25.74 -6.91
C ILE A 506 -11.82 24.70 -7.95
N GLY A 507 -13.12 24.50 -8.12
CA GLY A 507 -13.65 23.55 -9.09
C GLY A 507 -14.89 24.13 -9.77
N LEU A 508 -15.12 23.71 -10.99
CA LEU A 508 -16.31 24.02 -11.76
C LEU A 508 -16.83 22.73 -12.39
N SER A 509 -18.08 22.38 -12.15
CA SER A 509 -18.75 21.28 -12.84
C SER A 509 -19.96 21.77 -13.64
N TRP A 510 -20.19 21.09 -14.75
CA TRP A 510 -21.28 21.31 -15.65
C TRP A 510 -22.02 20.01 -15.95
N ASP A 511 -23.28 19.93 -15.54
CA ASP A 511 -24.18 18.82 -15.84
C ASP A 511 -24.71 19.03 -17.27
N ALA A 512 -23.97 18.49 -18.26
CA ALA A 512 -24.29 18.64 -19.68
C ALA A 512 -25.59 17.92 -20.05
N SER A 513 -25.96 16.88 -19.32
CA SER A 513 -27.22 16.15 -19.34
C SER A 513 -27.38 15.39 -18.02
N ASP A 514 -28.51 14.71 -17.81
CA ASP A 514 -28.76 13.85 -16.65
C ASP A 514 -27.76 12.68 -16.56
N ASP A 515 -27.14 12.32 -17.68
CA ASP A 515 -26.20 11.21 -17.79
C ASP A 515 -24.74 11.66 -17.99
N MET A 516 -24.44 12.96 -17.97
CA MET A 516 -23.10 13.46 -18.28
C MET A 516 -22.76 14.73 -17.50
N MET A 517 -21.72 14.64 -16.68
CA MET A 517 -21.08 15.78 -16.02
C MET A 517 -19.66 15.97 -16.57
N ILE A 518 -19.28 17.22 -16.86
CA ILE A 518 -17.91 17.63 -17.20
C ILE A 518 -17.43 18.54 -16.08
N TYR A 519 -16.20 18.34 -15.62
CA TYR A 519 -15.63 19.16 -14.56
C TYR A 519 -14.19 19.57 -14.84
N GLY A 520 -13.76 20.64 -14.18
CA GLY A 520 -12.38 21.07 -14.09
C GLY A 520 -12.07 21.59 -12.70
N SER A 521 -10.86 21.37 -12.22
CA SER A 521 -10.44 21.84 -10.90
C SER A 521 -8.97 22.27 -10.88
N TYR A 522 -8.69 23.15 -9.92
CA TYR A 522 -7.35 23.49 -9.45
C TYR A 522 -7.28 23.19 -7.96
N THR A 523 -6.28 22.41 -7.54
CA THR A 523 -6.13 21.98 -6.15
C THR A 523 -4.68 22.06 -5.75
N GLU A 524 -4.38 22.63 -4.60
CA GLU A 524 -3.06 22.56 -3.98
C GLU A 524 -3.03 21.54 -2.85
N GLY A 525 -1.86 20.98 -2.61
CA GLY A 525 -1.56 20.09 -1.51
C GLY A 525 -0.13 20.29 -1.04
N PHE A 526 0.17 19.84 0.17
CA PHE A 526 1.52 19.83 0.70
C PHE A 526 1.81 18.54 1.48
N LYS A 527 3.07 18.18 1.52
CA LYS A 527 3.62 17.19 2.43
C LYS A 527 4.48 17.92 3.47
N SER A 528 4.30 17.55 4.72
CA SER A 528 4.94 18.21 5.85
C SER A 528 6.47 18.16 5.79
N GLY A 529 7.12 19.20 6.27
CA GLY A 529 8.52 19.18 6.61
C GLY A 529 8.80 18.27 7.82
N GLY A 530 10.06 18.01 8.09
CA GLY A 530 10.43 17.09 9.16
C GLY A 530 11.92 17.05 9.43
N PHE A 531 12.33 15.92 10.01
CA PHE A 531 13.71 15.68 10.40
C PHE A 531 14.22 14.36 9.79
N VAL A 532 15.49 14.33 9.38
CA VAL A 532 16.15 13.13 8.88
C VAL A 532 16.54 12.25 10.06
N GLY A 533 15.80 11.18 10.29
CA GLY A 533 15.97 10.27 11.43
C GLY A 533 17.19 9.37 11.36
N ARG A 534 17.73 9.11 10.15
CA ARG A 534 18.91 8.25 9.91
C ARG A 534 20.11 9.04 9.43
N GLN A 535 20.33 10.22 10.02
CA GLN A 535 21.44 11.06 9.67
C GLN A 535 22.76 10.52 10.25
N ALA A 536 23.86 10.66 9.50
CA ALA A 536 25.18 10.21 9.94
C ALA A 536 25.77 11.06 11.07
N ASP A 537 25.45 12.35 11.11
CA ASP A 537 25.94 13.31 12.10
C ASP A 537 24.82 14.29 12.48
N PHE A 538 24.24 14.10 13.64
CA PHE A 538 23.21 14.99 14.20
C PHE A 538 23.75 16.36 14.70
N ASN A 539 25.03 16.68 14.56
CA ASN A 539 25.49 18.06 14.69
C ASN A 539 25.16 18.88 13.43
N LEU A 540 24.91 18.27 12.31
CA LEU A 540 24.36 18.90 11.12
C LEU A 540 22.85 19.06 11.30
N ASN A 541 22.29 20.15 10.78
CA ASN A 541 20.84 20.36 10.86
C ASN A 541 20.07 19.24 10.08
N PRO A 542 19.26 18.43 10.75
CA PRO A 542 18.52 17.35 10.09
C PRO A 542 17.21 17.82 9.44
N THR A 543 16.86 19.10 9.48
CA THR A 543 15.56 19.62 9.08
C THR A 543 15.43 19.68 7.55
N TYR A 544 14.31 19.24 7.03
CA TYR A 544 13.86 19.50 5.67
C TYR A 544 12.50 20.23 5.69
N GLU A 545 12.25 21.04 4.67
CA GLU A 545 11.05 21.87 4.55
C GLU A 545 9.88 21.12 3.88
N PRO A 546 8.65 21.64 3.94
CA PRO A 546 7.52 21.06 3.20
C PRO A 546 7.75 21.02 1.68
N GLU A 547 7.13 20.05 1.01
CA GLU A 547 6.97 20.03 -0.45
C GLU A 547 5.56 20.43 -0.83
N TYR A 548 5.40 21.02 -2.01
CA TYR A 548 4.12 21.54 -2.49
C TYR A 548 3.76 20.97 -3.84
N VAL A 549 2.47 20.85 -4.10
CA VAL A 549 1.94 20.46 -5.40
C VAL A 549 0.76 21.32 -5.78
N ALA A 550 0.72 21.76 -7.03
CA ALA A 550 -0.42 22.40 -7.67
C ALA A 550 -0.89 21.53 -8.85
N THR A 551 -2.16 21.12 -8.84
CA THR A 551 -2.71 20.23 -9.87
C THR A 551 -3.90 20.87 -10.56
N TRP A 552 -3.87 20.86 -11.90
CA TRP A 552 -4.99 21.12 -12.79
C TRP A 552 -5.56 19.80 -13.25
N GLU A 553 -6.87 19.61 -13.11
CA GLU A 553 -7.56 18.39 -13.54
C GLU A 553 -8.79 18.78 -14.39
N ALA A 554 -9.05 18.01 -15.45
CA ALA A 554 -10.27 18.08 -16.22
C ALA A 554 -10.77 16.65 -16.48
N GLY A 555 -12.04 16.40 -16.20
CA GLY A 555 -12.62 15.08 -16.33
C GLY A 555 -14.08 15.10 -16.76
N MET A 556 -14.57 13.91 -17.07
CA MET A 556 -15.97 13.65 -17.40
C MET A 556 -16.45 12.44 -16.59
N LYS A 557 -17.67 12.54 -16.08
CA LYS A 557 -18.43 11.40 -15.55
C LYS A 557 -19.58 11.18 -16.50
N SER A 558 -19.71 9.97 -17.06
CA SER A 558 -20.73 9.72 -18.08
C SER A 558 -21.31 8.33 -18.03
N THR A 559 -22.61 8.25 -18.22
CA THR A 559 -23.40 7.03 -18.25
C THR A 559 -24.08 6.91 -19.61
N TRP A 560 -24.03 5.73 -20.20
CA TRP A 560 -24.49 5.47 -21.56
C TRP A 560 -25.38 4.23 -21.62
N MET A 561 -26.14 4.08 -22.72
CA MET A 561 -26.94 2.87 -23.02
C MET A 561 -27.94 2.54 -21.91
N ASP A 562 -28.68 3.54 -21.43
CA ASP A 562 -29.68 3.39 -20.37
C ASP A 562 -29.10 2.83 -19.06
N GLY A 563 -27.96 3.37 -18.62
CA GLY A 563 -27.30 2.99 -17.37
C GLY A 563 -26.42 1.75 -17.43
N ARG A 564 -26.19 1.18 -18.63
CA ARG A 564 -25.41 -0.07 -18.78
C ARG A 564 -23.91 0.16 -18.96
N MET A 565 -23.48 1.36 -19.31
CA MET A 565 -22.07 1.66 -19.53
C MET A 565 -21.70 2.97 -18.83
N ILE A 566 -20.61 2.92 -18.06
CA ILE A 566 -19.94 4.07 -17.46
C ILE A 566 -18.62 4.28 -18.17
N PHE A 567 -18.30 5.53 -18.54
CA PHE A 567 -17.01 5.90 -19.10
C PHE A 567 -16.54 7.24 -18.54
N ASN A 568 -15.44 7.21 -17.79
CA ASN A 568 -14.91 8.33 -17.02
C ASN A 568 -13.45 8.64 -17.39
N PRO A 569 -13.19 9.48 -18.42
CA PRO A 569 -11.87 9.98 -18.72
C PRO A 569 -11.46 11.14 -17.82
N VAL A 570 -10.16 11.21 -17.47
CA VAL A 570 -9.55 12.29 -16.71
C VAL A 570 -8.21 12.67 -17.36
N PHE A 571 -7.92 13.97 -17.41
CA PHE A 571 -6.64 14.57 -17.79
C PHE A 571 -6.13 15.41 -16.63
N PHE A 572 -4.84 15.33 -16.33
CA PHE A 572 -4.26 16.10 -15.24
C PHE A 572 -2.86 16.60 -15.58
N TYR A 573 -2.48 17.70 -14.94
CA TYR A 573 -1.16 18.27 -14.91
C TYR A 573 -0.84 18.73 -13.50
N SER A 574 0.28 18.28 -12.95
CA SER A 574 0.77 18.61 -11.61
C SER A 574 2.16 19.22 -11.68
N ASP A 575 2.36 20.29 -10.94
CA ASP A 575 3.63 20.99 -10.77
C ASP A 575 4.06 20.88 -9.31
N TYR A 576 5.20 20.22 -9.06
CA TYR A 576 5.80 20.03 -7.75
C TYR A 576 6.94 21.01 -7.55
N THR A 577 6.96 21.65 -6.39
CA THR A 577 8.05 22.50 -5.94
C THR A 577 8.58 22.04 -4.59
N ASP A 578 9.88 22.25 -4.36
CA ASP A 578 10.58 21.84 -3.13
C ASP A 578 10.37 20.34 -2.81
N LYS A 579 10.30 19.51 -3.86
CA LYS A 579 10.05 18.09 -3.70
C LYS A 579 11.10 17.44 -2.81
N GLN A 580 10.64 16.69 -1.84
CA GLN A 580 11.47 15.92 -0.92
C GLN A 580 11.90 14.62 -1.60
N GLU A 581 13.18 14.52 -1.95
CA GLU A 581 13.77 13.29 -2.46
C GLU A 581 14.71 12.68 -1.43
N GLN A 582 14.55 11.39 -1.21
CA GLN A 582 15.39 10.61 -0.33
C GLN A 582 16.44 9.84 -1.14
N TYR A 583 17.68 9.92 -0.69
CA TYR A 583 18.78 9.18 -1.28
C TYR A 583 19.78 8.72 -0.22
N PHE A 584 20.55 7.69 -0.54
CA PHE A 584 21.51 7.09 0.37
C PHE A 584 22.94 7.44 -0.04
N VAL A 585 23.71 7.95 0.88
CA VAL A 585 25.13 8.24 0.66
C VAL A 585 26.00 7.43 1.61
N ALA A 586 27.07 6.86 1.09
CA ALA A 586 28.09 6.23 1.91
C ALA A 586 29.01 7.32 2.50
N VAL A 587 28.76 7.71 3.75
CA VAL A 587 29.56 8.72 4.46
C VAL A 587 30.91 8.16 4.86
N SER A 588 31.01 6.85 5.09
CA SER A 588 32.24 6.09 5.33
C SER A 588 32.01 4.63 4.97
N LEU A 589 33.09 3.82 4.99
CA LEU A 589 32.99 2.37 4.80
C LEU A 589 32.06 1.67 5.81
N SER A 590 31.71 2.32 6.90
CA SER A 590 30.91 1.79 8.00
C SER A 590 29.61 2.55 8.26
N ASN A 591 29.30 3.59 7.47
CA ASN A 591 28.14 4.42 7.73
C ASN A 591 27.49 4.87 6.42
N VAL A 592 26.28 4.40 6.21
CA VAL A 592 25.38 4.84 5.13
C VAL A 592 24.35 5.76 5.75
N ALA A 593 24.34 7.02 5.36
CA ALA A 593 23.32 7.97 5.77
C ALA A 593 22.16 7.96 4.77
N SER A 594 20.96 8.07 5.28
CA SER A 594 19.79 8.48 4.51
C SER A 594 19.70 9.99 4.58
N LEU A 595 19.61 10.65 3.44
CA LEU A 595 19.44 12.09 3.34
C LEU A 595 18.11 12.40 2.65
N VAL A 596 17.51 13.51 3.04
CA VAL A 596 16.37 14.11 2.32
C VAL A 596 16.75 15.52 1.94
N ALA A 597 16.53 15.83 0.67
CA ALA A 597 16.72 17.20 0.19
C ALA A 597 15.44 17.71 -0.46
N ASN A 598 15.08 18.97 -0.18
CA ASN A 598 14.12 19.75 -0.96
C ASN A 598 14.85 20.30 -2.19
N ALA A 599 15.23 19.43 -3.11
CA ALA A 599 16.20 19.78 -4.16
C ALA A 599 15.66 19.54 -5.56
N ALA A 600 14.41 19.11 -5.70
CA ALA A 600 13.79 18.83 -6.99
C ALA A 600 12.50 19.64 -7.18
N ALA A 601 12.29 20.12 -8.39
CA ALA A 601 10.96 20.36 -8.93
C ALA A 601 10.60 19.17 -9.83
N MET A 602 9.31 18.88 -10.01
CA MET A 602 8.86 17.78 -10.84
C MET A 602 7.56 18.15 -11.55
N LYS A 603 7.47 17.85 -12.83
CA LYS A 603 6.25 18.00 -13.63
C LYS A 603 5.67 16.65 -13.96
N ILE A 604 4.37 16.50 -13.75
CA ILE A 604 3.65 15.27 -14.04
C ILE A 604 2.42 15.60 -14.86
N TYR A 605 2.21 14.88 -15.96
CA TYR A 605 0.96 14.95 -16.68
C TYR A 605 0.51 13.55 -17.11
N GLY A 606 -0.79 13.37 -17.30
CA GLY A 606 -1.28 12.06 -17.67
C GLY A 606 -2.75 12.02 -18.04
N VAL A 607 -3.15 10.83 -18.43
CA VAL A 607 -4.51 10.47 -18.84
C VAL A 607 -4.95 9.22 -18.10
N GLU A 608 -6.18 9.22 -17.62
CA GLU A 608 -6.80 8.09 -16.95
C GLU A 608 -8.13 7.80 -17.60
N LEU A 609 -8.36 6.53 -17.93
CA LEU A 609 -9.61 6.06 -18.52
C LEU A 609 -10.18 4.94 -17.68
N GLU A 610 -11.44 5.05 -17.29
CA GLU A 610 -12.19 3.99 -16.61
C GLU A 610 -13.44 3.67 -17.39
N LEU A 611 -13.68 2.39 -17.63
CA LEU A 611 -14.85 1.85 -18.33
C LEU A 611 -15.46 0.72 -17.50
N GLU A 612 -16.77 0.75 -17.28
CA GLU A 612 -17.55 -0.39 -16.82
C GLU A 612 -18.73 -0.60 -17.77
N TYR A 613 -18.93 -1.83 -18.22
CA TYR A 613 -19.98 -2.14 -19.19
C TYR A 613 -20.69 -3.45 -18.85
N GLN A 614 -21.99 -3.36 -18.55
CA GLN A 614 -22.89 -4.48 -18.42
C GLN A 614 -23.40 -4.86 -19.81
N ILE A 615 -22.72 -5.81 -20.48
CA ILE A 615 -23.02 -6.21 -21.86
C ILE A 615 -24.37 -6.92 -21.92
N THR A 616 -24.61 -7.83 -20.96
CA THR A 616 -25.89 -8.51 -20.72
C THR A 616 -26.10 -8.63 -19.21
N GLU A 617 -27.29 -9.09 -18.75
CA GLU A 617 -27.51 -9.38 -17.31
C GLU A 617 -26.44 -10.29 -16.71
N ALA A 618 -25.91 -11.20 -17.51
CA ALA A 618 -24.94 -12.19 -17.09
C ALA A 618 -23.48 -11.75 -17.30
N TRP A 619 -23.20 -10.72 -18.09
CA TRP A 619 -21.87 -10.39 -18.57
C TRP A 619 -21.47 -8.94 -18.29
N ASN A 620 -20.52 -8.76 -17.39
CA ASN A 620 -19.91 -7.47 -17.06
C ASN A 620 -18.44 -7.42 -17.52
N VAL A 621 -18.00 -6.27 -17.97
CA VAL A 621 -16.60 -5.96 -18.29
C VAL A 621 -16.21 -4.65 -17.63
N ARG A 622 -15.06 -4.61 -16.98
CA ARG A 622 -14.42 -3.42 -16.46
C ARG A 622 -13.04 -3.27 -17.09
N ALA A 623 -12.65 -2.06 -17.46
CA ALA A 623 -11.31 -1.78 -17.97
C ALA A 623 -10.82 -0.44 -17.42
N ASN A 624 -9.52 -0.35 -17.20
CA ASN A 624 -8.83 0.88 -16.86
C ASN A 624 -7.55 1.03 -17.66
N TYR A 625 -7.16 2.28 -17.92
CA TYR A 625 -5.88 2.62 -18.55
C TYR A 625 -5.35 3.91 -17.94
N GLY A 626 -4.08 3.91 -17.60
CA GLY A 626 -3.34 5.07 -17.14
C GLY A 626 -2.11 5.32 -18.00
N TYR A 627 -1.94 6.55 -18.47
CA TYR A 627 -0.70 7.08 -19.02
C TYR A 627 -0.17 8.14 -18.08
N LEU A 628 1.12 8.12 -17.82
CA LEU A 628 1.80 9.02 -16.91
C LEU A 628 3.18 9.39 -17.47
N ASP A 629 3.45 10.68 -17.52
CA ASP A 629 4.77 11.21 -17.81
C ASP A 629 5.20 12.10 -16.64
N ALA A 630 6.32 11.75 -16.01
CA ALA A 630 6.85 12.41 -14.82
C ALA A 630 8.34 12.68 -15.01
N GLU A 631 8.72 13.95 -14.95
CA GLU A 631 10.08 14.42 -15.19
C GLU A 631 10.52 15.36 -14.06
N TYR A 632 11.77 15.21 -13.61
CA TYR A 632 12.42 16.22 -12.78
C TYR A 632 12.71 17.49 -13.58
N ASP A 633 12.62 18.66 -12.91
CA ASP A 633 12.89 19.97 -13.48
C ASP A 633 13.71 20.79 -12.47
N GLY A 634 15.01 20.54 -12.41
CA GLY A 634 15.96 21.18 -11.48
C GLY A 634 16.32 20.31 -10.27
N PHE A 635 16.55 19.01 -10.49
CA PHE A 635 17.04 18.10 -9.46
C PHE A 635 18.58 18.13 -9.36
N PHE A 636 19.10 18.95 -8.46
CA PHE A 636 20.55 19.21 -8.35
C PHE A 636 21.07 18.86 -6.96
N VAL A 637 21.56 17.64 -6.78
CA VAL A 637 22.11 17.11 -5.52
C VAL A 637 23.33 16.22 -5.75
N ASP A 638 24.11 15.99 -4.70
CA ASP A 638 25.15 14.96 -4.64
C ASP A 638 24.52 13.60 -4.29
N ILE A 639 23.96 12.92 -5.30
CA ILE A 639 23.26 11.65 -5.11
C ILE A 639 24.22 10.45 -4.96
N ASN A 640 25.47 10.57 -5.42
CA ASN A 640 26.46 9.50 -5.36
C ASN A 640 27.42 9.62 -4.16
N GLY A 641 27.33 10.71 -3.39
CA GLY A 641 28.12 10.93 -2.17
C GLY A 641 29.59 11.29 -2.41
N ASP A 642 29.95 11.78 -3.61
CA ASP A 642 31.33 12.17 -3.92
C ASP A 642 31.70 13.61 -3.50
N GLY A 643 30.74 14.34 -2.92
CA GLY A 643 30.84 15.72 -2.48
C GLY A 643 30.57 16.74 -3.58
N ILE A 644 30.11 16.32 -4.77
CA ILE A 644 29.83 17.18 -5.92
C ILE A 644 28.36 17.06 -6.33
N ALA A 645 27.58 18.11 -6.12
CA ALA A 645 26.21 18.14 -6.62
C ALA A 645 26.20 18.10 -8.16
N THR A 646 25.39 17.20 -8.71
CA THR A 646 25.21 17.00 -10.14
C THR A 646 23.77 17.26 -10.55
N ASP A 647 23.55 17.52 -11.83
CA ASP A 647 22.24 17.60 -12.46
C ASP A 647 21.69 16.17 -12.66
N ASN A 648 20.56 15.89 -12.02
CA ASN A 648 19.90 14.58 -12.05
C ASN A 648 18.52 14.61 -12.74
N ASP A 649 18.23 15.64 -13.54
CA ASP A 649 16.94 15.78 -14.24
C ASP A 649 16.66 14.61 -15.21
N GLY A 650 17.70 13.94 -15.67
CA GLY A 650 17.56 12.75 -16.53
C GLY A 650 17.12 11.47 -15.79
N LEU A 651 17.10 11.45 -14.45
CA LEU A 651 16.63 10.29 -13.70
C LEU A 651 15.11 10.17 -13.72
N ARG A 652 14.61 8.94 -13.77
CA ARG A 652 13.17 8.66 -13.68
C ARG A 652 12.74 8.60 -12.22
N PRO A 653 11.60 9.19 -11.85
CA PRO A 653 11.04 9.04 -10.50
C PRO A 653 10.74 7.58 -10.18
N ILE A 654 11.02 7.17 -8.94
CA ILE A 654 10.82 5.78 -8.50
C ILE A 654 9.33 5.42 -8.40
N ASN A 655 9.01 4.13 -8.57
CA ASN A 655 7.64 3.58 -8.46
C ASN A 655 6.64 4.27 -9.41
N THR A 656 7.06 4.66 -10.60
CA THR A 656 6.30 5.48 -11.56
C THR A 656 6.24 4.76 -12.91
N PRO A 657 5.32 3.80 -13.10
CA PRO A 657 5.13 3.19 -14.42
C PRO A 657 4.53 4.21 -15.39
N GLU A 658 5.05 4.28 -16.61
CA GLU A 658 4.55 5.19 -17.66
C GLU A 658 3.15 4.79 -18.13
N ASN A 659 2.90 3.50 -18.30
CA ASN A 659 1.62 2.97 -18.70
C ASN A 659 1.16 1.88 -17.74
N THR A 660 -0.15 1.90 -17.44
CA THR A 660 -0.85 0.84 -16.70
C THR A 660 -2.12 0.46 -17.45
N PHE A 661 -2.46 -0.80 -17.49
CA PHE A 661 -3.67 -1.30 -18.14
C PHE A 661 -4.28 -2.45 -17.33
N GLY A 662 -5.57 -2.39 -17.06
CA GLY A 662 -6.32 -3.45 -16.42
C GLY A 662 -7.60 -3.77 -17.19
N VAL A 663 -7.95 -5.05 -17.28
CA VAL A 663 -9.25 -5.50 -17.76
C VAL A 663 -9.74 -6.68 -16.93
N ALA A 664 -10.98 -6.63 -16.50
CA ALA A 664 -11.66 -7.74 -15.81
C ALA A 664 -13.00 -8.02 -16.45
N THR A 665 -13.35 -9.29 -16.52
CA THR A 665 -14.67 -9.71 -17.04
C THR A 665 -15.27 -10.77 -16.16
N THR A 666 -16.55 -10.62 -15.88
CA THR A 666 -17.33 -11.58 -15.10
C THR A 666 -18.51 -12.07 -15.93
N TYR A 667 -18.66 -13.38 -16.03
CA TYR A 667 -19.82 -14.01 -16.65
C TYR A 667 -20.48 -14.97 -15.66
N SER A 668 -21.80 -14.87 -15.53
CA SER A 668 -22.60 -15.66 -14.58
C SER A 668 -23.63 -16.54 -15.29
N TRP A 669 -23.82 -17.76 -14.81
CA TRP A 669 -24.81 -18.71 -15.32
C TRP A 669 -25.69 -19.18 -14.17
N GLU A 670 -26.98 -19.17 -14.37
CA GLU A 670 -27.90 -19.89 -13.48
C GLU A 670 -27.81 -21.39 -13.73
N ILE A 671 -27.44 -22.18 -12.73
CA ILE A 671 -27.31 -23.63 -12.81
C ILE A 671 -28.03 -24.28 -11.62
N GLY A 672 -29.15 -24.96 -11.88
CA GLY A 672 -29.94 -25.60 -10.84
C GLY A 672 -30.58 -24.59 -9.88
N ASN A 673 -30.20 -24.64 -8.62
CA ASN A 673 -30.62 -23.70 -7.57
C ASN A 673 -29.50 -22.73 -7.17
N GLY A 674 -28.55 -22.51 -8.06
CA GLY A 674 -27.40 -21.67 -7.77
C GLY A 674 -26.92 -20.92 -9.00
N ASN A 675 -25.87 -20.11 -8.78
CA ASN A 675 -25.22 -19.28 -9.77
C ASN A 675 -23.73 -19.68 -9.88
N LEU A 676 -23.33 -20.09 -11.10
CA LEU A 676 -21.91 -20.27 -11.45
C LEU A 676 -21.39 -18.95 -12.01
N SER A 677 -20.32 -18.40 -11.46
CA SER A 677 -19.69 -17.17 -11.92
C SER A 677 -18.23 -17.42 -12.25
N ALA A 678 -17.79 -16.96 -13.41
CA ALA A 678 -16.40 -16.97 -13.83
C ALA A 678 -15.93 -15.51 -13.96
N ASN A 679 -14.85 -15.20 -13.27
CA ASN A 679 -14.15 -13.91 -13.38
C ASN A 679 -12.76 -14.17 -13.94
N VAL A 680 -12.32 -13.32 -14.87
CA VAL A 680 -10.95 -13.31 -15.40
C VAL A 680 -10.49 -11.87 -15.39
N SER A 681 -9.31 -11.60 -14.82
CA SER A 681 -8.67 -10.29 -14.82
C SER A 681 -7.27 -10.39 -15.38
N TYR A 682 -6.90 -9.38 -16.16
CA TYR A 682 -5.56 -9.19 -16.70
C TYR A 682 -5.12 -7.77 -16.37
N HIS A 683 -3.93 -7.66 -15.81
CA HIS A 683 -3.26 -6.39 -15.53
C HIS A 683 -1.88 -6.38 -16.16
N TRP A 684 -1.48 -5.23 -16.69
CA TRP A 684 -0.17 -4.97 -17.22
C TRP A 684 0.31 -3.57 -16.80
N ARG A 685 1.59 -3.47 -16.47
CA ARG A 685 2.27 -2.20 -16.25
C ARG A 685 3.63 -2.18 -16.90
N ASP A 686 4.12 -0.99 -17.25
CA ASP A 686 5.49 -0.76 -17.69
C ASP A 686 6.53 -1.06 -16.58
N GLU A 687 7.79 -1.06 -16.98
CA GLU A 687 8.92 -1.07 -16.06
C GLU A 687 8.89 0.11 -15.08
N VAL A 688 9.47 -0.07 -13.91
CA VAL A 688 9.58 0.99 -12.90
C VAL A 688 10.96 1.00 -12.28
N GLU A 689 11.43 2.18 -11.92
CA GLU A 689 12.59 2.34 -11.05
C GLU A 689 12.19 2.10 -9.60
N THR A 690 13.00 1.36 -8.84
CA THR A 690 12.72 1.06 -7.42
C THR A 690 13.71 1.72 -6.46
N ILE A 691 14.79 2.25 -6.97
CA ILE A 691 15.79 3.03 -6.24
C ILE A 691 16.16 4.27 -7.06
N LEU A 692 16.43 5.36 -6.36
CA LEU A 692 16.94 6.59 -6.96
C LEU A 692 18.48 6.55 -6.93
N ALA A 693 19.06 6.02 -7.98
CA ALA A 693 20.51 5.91 -8.14
C ALA A 693 20.90 6.06 -9.61
N PRO A 694 21.93 6.88 -9.93
CA PRO A 694 22.43 7.00 -11.28
C PRO A 694 23.20 5.75 -11.69
N ASP A 695 23.15 5.40 -12.97
CA ASP A 695 24.03 4.38 -13.54
C ASP A 695 25.50 4.84 -13.44
N PRO A 696 26.41 4.01 -12.92
CA PRO A 696 27.82 4.41 -12.76
C PRO A 696 28.55 4.66 -14.10
N ILE A 697 28.01 4.22 -15.23
CA ILE A 697 28.56 4.41 -16.57
C ILE A 697 27.85 5.55 -17.30
N ALA A 698 26.54 5.70 -17.09
CA ALA A 698 25.68 6.72 -17.68
C ALA A 698 24.96 7.50 -16.57
N PRO A 699 25.63 8.44 -15.89
CA PRO A 699 25.11 9.05 -14.66
C PRO A 699 23.87 9.94 -14.83
N THR A 700 23.39 10.11 -16.07
CA THR A 700 22.11 10.77 -16.37
C THR A 700 20.94 9.78 -16.49
N GLU A 701 21.20 8.49 -16.31
CA GLU A 701 20.21 7.43 -16.37
C GLU A 701 20.19 6.66 -15.06
N ASN A 702 19.07 6.00 -14.75
CA ASN A 702 18.95 5.16 -13.55
C ASN A 702 19.79 3.89 -13.68
N ASP A 703 20.30 3.40 -12.53
CA ASP A 703 21.03 2.12 -12.49
C ASP A 703 20.06 0.96 -12.85
N ALA A 704 20.35 0.26 -13.94
CA ALA A 704 19.55 -0.87 -14.41
C ALA A 704 19.35 -2.00 -13.36
N LEU A 705 20.18 -2.07 -12.33
CA LEU A 705 19.99 -2.99 -11.22
C LEU A 705 18.87 -2.52 -10.25
N GLY A 706 18.49 -1.25 -10.33
CA GLY A 706 17.37 -0.66 -9.62
C GLY A 706 16.04 -0.75 -10.34
N SER A 707 16.05 -1.12 -11.63
CA SER A 707 14.84 -1.23 -12.43
C SER A 707 14.10 -2.55 -12.17
N GLN A 708 12.81 -2.51 -12.24
CA GLN A 708 11.90 -3.66 -12.20
C GLN A 708 11.20 -3.76 -13.55
N ASP A 709 11.33 -4.90 -14.21
CA ASP A 709 10.72 -5.16 -15.52
C ASP A 709 9.20 -4.89 -15.52
N SER A 710 8.63 -4.73 -16.71
CA SER A 710 7.16 -4.73 -16.90
C SER A 710 6.54 -5.99 -16.29
N LEU A 711 5.32 -5.87 -15.80
CA LEU A 711 4.59 -6.98 -15.15
C LEU A 711 3.31 -7.30 -15.92
N GLU A 712 3.09 -8.58 -16.15
CA GLU A 712 1.82 -9.15 -16.65
C GLU A 712 1.20 -10.05 -15.58
N ASN A 713 0.01 -9.71 -15.10
CA ASN A 713 -0.73 -10.50 -14.12
C ASN A 713 -2.06 -10.96 -14.70
N LEU A 714 -2.19 -12.27 -14.96
CA LEU A 714 -3.45 -12.91 -15.32
C LEU A 714 -3.99 -13.67 -14.12
N SER A 715 -5.22 -13.38 -13.71
CA SER A 715 -5.89 -14.07 -12.63
C SER A 715 -7.27 -14.56 -13.07
N ALA A 716 -7.73 -15.67 -12.51
CA ALA A 716 -9.04 -16.24 -12.80
C ALA A 716 -9.68 -16.81 -11.55
N ASN A 717 -11.02 -16.67 -11.45
CA ASN A 717 -11.83 -17.21 -10.36
C ASN A 717 -13.07 -17.88 -10.95
N LEU A 718 -13.36 -19.09 -10.52
CA LEU A 718 -14.59 -19.82 -10.83
C LEU A 718 -15.31 -20.12 -9.51
N SER A 719 -16.48 -19.55 -9.31
CA SER A 719 -17.26 -19.74 -8.09
C SER A 719 -18.67 -20.26 -8.37
N TYR A 720 -19.17 -21.12 -7.49
CA TYR A 720 -20.54 -21.59 -7.50
C TYR A 720 -21.22 -21.26 -6.17
N SER A 721 -22.29 -20.48 -6.22
CA SER A 721 -23.11 -20.10 -5.07
C SER A 721 -24.46 -20.79 -5.16
N TRP A 722 -24.97 -21.31 -4.03
CA TRP A 722 -26.27 -21.98 -3.99
C TRP A 722 -27.05 -21.67 -2.71
N ASN A 723 -28.35 -21.73 -2.82
CA ASN A 723 -29.30 -21.41 -1.75
C ASN A 723 -29.11 -20.02 -1.13
N ASP A 724 -28.48 -19.09 -1.82
CA ASP A 724 -28.10 -17.73 -1.35
C ASP A 724 -27.28 -17.72 -0.05
N ARG A 725 -26.64 -18.85 0.28
CA ARG A 725 -25.92 -19.05 1.55
C ARG A 725 -24.51 -19.60 1.40
N TYR A 726 -24.30 -20.48 0.46
CA TYR A 726 -23.04 -21.22 0.35
C TYR A 726 -22.33 -20.87 -0.95
N LYS A 727 -21.02 -20.71 -0.89
CA LYS A 727 -20.18 -20.48 -2.05
C LYS A 727 -18.95 -21.36 -1.97
N ILE A 728 -18.57 -21.98 -3.07
CA ILE A 728 -17.25 -22.55 -3.31
C ILE A 728 -16.62 -21.79 -4.47
N ALA A 729 -15.35 -21.42 -4.33
CA ALA A 729 -14.58 -20.79 -5.38
C ALA A 729 -13.24 -21.49 -5.55
N VAL A 730 -12.78 -21.62 -6.78
CA VAL A 730 -11.41 -22.02 -7.14
C VAL A 730 -10.80 -20.86 -7.89
N TYR A 731 -9.60 -20.45 -7.51
CA TYR A 731 -8.93 -19.32 -8.10
C TYR A 731 -7.49 -19.65 -8.48
N GLY A 732 -7.01 -18.95 -9.49
CA GLY A 732 -5.61 -18.89 -9.86
C GLY A 732 -5.17 -17.43 -9.96
N ARG A 733 -4.05 -17.10 -9.36
CA ARG A 733 -3.44 -15.76 -9.36
C ARG A 733 -2.12 -15.84 -10.08
N ASN A 734 -1.73 -14.75 -10.75
CA ASN A 734 -0.50 -14.68 -11.54
C ASN A 734 -0.30 -15.95 -12.40
N LEU A 735 -1.33 -16.30 -13.20
CA LEU A 735 -1.31 -17.48 -14.08
C LEU A 735 -0.29 -17.35 -15.23
N THR A 736 0.24 -16.17 -15.47
CA THR A 736 1.37 -15.91 -16.37
C THR A 736 2.70 -16.37 -15.77
N ASP A 737 2.77 -16.57 -14.44
CA ASP A 737 3.98 -16.82 -13.66
C ASP A 737 5.04 -15.73 -13.89
N ASP A 738 4.57 -14.50 -14.16
CA ASP A 738 5.45 -13.37 -14.39
C ASP A 738 5.98 -12.85 -13.05
N ARG A 739 7.30 -12.76 -12.95
CA ARG A 739 7.97 -12.46 -11.69
C ARG A 739 8.90 -11.28 -11.86
N THR A 740 8.55 -10.22 -11.21
CA THR A 740 9.34 -9.01 -11.15
C THR A 740 10.06 -8.88 -9.80
N ARG A 741 11.15 -8.17 -9.82
CA ARG A 741 12.06 -8.02 -8.70
C ARG A 741 12.07 -6.59 -8.20
N SER A 742 11.82 -6.37 -6.91
CA SER A 742 12.19 -5.12 -6.25
C SER A 742 13.64 -5.22 -5.80
N ALA A 743 14.54 -4.44 -6.39
CA ALA A 743 15.96 -4.50 -6.08
C ALA A 743 16.34 -3.56 -4.93
N SER A 744 17.36 -3.94 -4.19
CA SER A 744 18.09 -3.10 -3.25
C SER A 744 19.58 -3.31 -3.49
N ARG A 745 20.32 -2.22 -3.64
CA ARG A 745 21.78 -2.24 -3.78
C ARG A 745 22.40 -1.50 -2.62
N ILE A 746 23.36 -2.14 -1.96
CA ILE A 746 24.14 -1.50 -0.90
C ILE A 746 25.55 -1.30 -1.44
N GLY A 747 25.91 -0.04 -1.74
CA GLY A 747 27.25 0.48 -2.00
C GLY A 747 28.30 -0.48 -2.57
N GLY A 748 28.20 -0.84 -3.87
CA GLY A 748 29.19 -1.68 -4.56
C GLY A 748 29.11 -3.18 -4.26
N LEU A 749 28.16 -3.61 -3.44
CA LEU A 749 27.89 -5.01 -3.13
C LEU A 749 26.95 -5.65 -4.16
N THR A 750 26.80 -6.99 -4.08
CA THR A 750 25.84 -7.75 -4.89
C THR A 750 24.45 -7.17 -4.79
N SER A 751 23.77 -7.02 -5.90
CA SER A 751 22.36 -6.60 -5.93
C SER A 751 21.50 -7.70 -5.30
N ARG A 752 20.59 -7.32 -4.46
CA ARG A 752 19.63 -8.17 -3.76
C ARG A 752 18.24 -7.62 -3.96
N GLY A 753 17.27 -8.48 -3.89
CA GLY A 753 15.89 -8.06 -4.02
C GLY A 753 14.93 -9.12 -3.51
N TRP A 754 13.68 -8.74 -3.35
CA TRP A 754 12.59 -9.69 -3.18
C TRP A 754 11.74 -9.73 -4.45
N TRP A 755 11.20 -10.88 -4.72
CA TRP A 755 10.38 -11.11 -5.89
C TRP A 755 8.90 -11.14 -5.48
N ASN A 756 8.01 -10.80 -6.40
CA ASN A 756 6.59 -11.06 -6.22
C ASN A 756 6.31 -12.57 -6.27
N GLU A 757 5.19 -12.97 -5.65
CA GLU A 757 4.71 -14.35 -5.66
C GLU A 757 4.37 -14.80 -7.09
N GLY A 758 4.78 -16.01 -7.45
CA GLY A 758 4.44 -16.62 -8.75
C GLY A 758 3.00 -17.10 -8.83
N THR A 759 2.74 -18.01 -9.77
CA THR A 759 1.42 -18.64 -9.90
C THR A 759 1.00 -19.26 -8.57
N THR A 760 -0.21 -18.91 -8.13
CA THR A 760 -0.83 -19.48 -6.93
C THR A 760 -2.21 -20.00 -7.26
N VAL A 761 -2.50 -21.24 -6.90
CA VAL A 761 -3.82 -21.85 -7.07
C VAL A 761 -4.40 -22.20 -5.71
N GLY A 762 -5.66 -21.85 -5.50
CA GLY A 762 -6.34 -22.10 -4.24
C GLY A 762 -7.85 -22.26 -4.35
N MET A 763 -8.44 -22.48 -3.19
CA MET A 763 -9.88 -22.70 -3.03
C MET A 763 -10.40 -21.90 -1.82
N GLU A 764 -11.59 -21.33 -1.96
CA GLU A 764 -12.35 -20.69 -0.89
C GLU A 764 -13.70 -21.35 -0.70
N LEU A 765 -14.07 -21.56 0.55
CA LEU A 765 -15.39 -22.00 0.98
C LEU A 765 -16.00 -20.90 1.83
N SER A 766 -17.24 -20.50 1.56
CA SER A 766 -17.92 -19.49 2.38
C SER A 766 -19.38 -19.84 2.63
N ALA A 767 -19.90 -19.36 3.76
CA ALA A 767 -21.27 -19.51 4.16
C ALA A 767 -21.79 -18.24 4.82
N SER A 768 -23.00 -17.81 4.40
CA SER A 768 -23.70 -16.63 4.92
C SER A 768 -25.07 -17.05 5.50
N PHE A 769 -25.43 -16.55 6.69
CA PHE A 769 -26.63 -16.94 7.44
C PHE A 769 -27.43 -15.72 7.89
#